data_d23f2e307ced691ceb5bb0feda3e2603
#
_entry.id   d23f2e307ced691ceb5bb0feda3e2603
#
_cell.length_a   1.000
_cell.length_b   1.000
_cell.length_c   1.000
_cell.angle_alpha   90.00
_cell.angle_beta   90.00
_cell.angle_gamma   90.00
#
_symmetry.space_group_name_H-M   'P 1'
#
loop_
_entity.id
_entity.type
_entity.pdbx_description
1 polymer ?
#
loop_
_entity_poly.entity_id
_entity_poly.type
_entity_poly.pdbx_seq_one_letter_code
_entity_poly.pdbx_strand_id
1 'polypeptide(L)'
;INTASYESKVKEIFKVIDNKLSDDQVFFVNFHPILKDSISLSNYKHIKPFPKGVDNYSFLNCADALVTDYSSVFFDYSITQKPIILFMYDYDEYMHDRGMYLDVATLPFRKIYDEKELARVLSDESFMSDSYTDTEYFKTFFKYDAPDISQRLLDLLFTGESDSLEIKDYSFNKEKRYKVIHPEIVKEYAHLNSISKIATDDTIVCFEKKWFKGEVGPALYDNFNDMFKYVVITMTTPRTYIEDILCHLGVKKVKDAVHKREIQRTFPNLNIDPKFITDISAFDENCFVDERDIVHLNTKNVANGNKKIAISLNAKGYEFEQIAVLNNKRVIQKTLPLTEENKQTKSFEIPLDILIEKLVVYNKQRYNVGIIAFDKKKGRKCIVMPSIKKAKDGDISKRFCEPLFATYTLPKSYFDTDLKKLVDANSERTRKMLKLYDLTPTAYELATSPFYDDKREFTLYFGKKDDALEAIYPPCKLTSLKTKGNRLELAFNIPNDQNAKFDGLVLKYRSVIEDIQIPFDCKLKKKDGFTRVNATLEFKGDMPLKEIFWDVRAVVEKYGAKQYVKLGYNGYAIKQKLYFSNVQCDVDDKHIIFPYFTKKGIINFCFRERSEYDTAEVKRKEVLAYILYILSGLFLSRKNIWIVYEKFCKMAQDNGYYFFKYCMENLDEKEKKNIYYVIDKRSDEYKNVEKYGKHVIDFMSVKHMLYIMSMSICISSDSKSHLYAWRTKPSLVKRAIGKKKELFLQHGVTALKQVHQLFGKKGTSSMEYFVTTGRVEQEIAINELGYNEKTAPITGFARWDVLEDKQADKEKFILLMPTWRSWLEEVSDNQFLVSDYYKKYSSLLQSPRLNQILKDTNTRLVFYIHPKFAGYIDNFKAAVSNRVTYIPFGKIPLNELMMRCSMLITDYSSVCWDVYYMDKPVLFYQFDYDMYNQAHGSYINMENDLFGNRSTTEDSLLSDVEYFANNGFVENEKDRLAAPKYFEYRDNNNSKRIYDFLKNNGF
;
A
#
# COMPACT_ATOMS: atom_id res chain seq x y z
N ILE A 1 1.21 -5.26 19.76
CA ILE A 1 1.04 -5.57 21.19
C ILE A 1 0.20 -6.83 21.29
N ASN A 2 0.77 -7.88 21.84
CA ASN A 2 0.03 -9.12 22.12
C ASN A 2 -0.80 -8.89 23.38
N THR A 3 -2.09 -8.55 23.22
CA THR A 3 -3.00 -8.13 24.29
C THR A 3 -2.99 -9.09 25.47
N ALA A 4 -2.97 -10.40 25.27
CA ALA A 4 -3.02 -11.39 26.35
C ALA A 4 -1.73 -11.42 27.22
N SER A 5 -0.56 -11.27 26.62
CA SER A 5 0.72 -11.19 27.36
C SER A 5 0.83 -9.89 28.14
N TYR A 6 0.41 -8.79 27.51
CA TYR A 6 0.37 -7.47 28.14
C TYR A 6 -0.60 -7.44 29.32
N GLU A 7 -1.82 -7.97 29.15
CA GLU A 7 -2.80 -8.07 30.23
C GLU A 7 -2.30 -8.88 31.42
N SER A 8 -1.59 -10.00 31.17
CA SER A 8 -1.01 -10.82 32.24
C SER A 8 0.04 -10.05 33.03
N LYS A 9 0.93 -9.33 32.34
CA LYS A 9 1.99 -8.53 32.96
C LYS A 9 1.43 -7.35 33.75
N VAL A 10 0.45 -6.64 33.22
CA VAL A 10 -0.21 -5.53 33.92
C VAL A 10 -0.94 -6.01 35.17
N LYS A 11 -1.62 -7.17 35.12
CA LYS A 11 -2.24 -7.76 36.33
C LYS A 11 -1.22 -8.15 37.40
N GLU A 12 -0.05 -8.62 37.01
CA GLU A 12 1.05 -8.92 37.91
C GLU A 12 1.58 -7.65 38.58
N ILE A 13 1.83 -6.58 37.78
CA ILE A 13 2.25 -5.26 38.26
C ILE A 13 1.23 -4.73 39.29
N PHE A 14 -0.06 -4.74 38.95
CA PHE A 14 -1.11 -4.24 39.83
C PHE A 14 -1.21 -5.03 41.12
N LYS A 15 -1.05 -6.34 41.06
CA LYS A 15 -1.04 -7.17 42.28
C LYS A 15 0.11 -6.81 43.22
N VAL A 16 1.28 -6.51 42.65
CA VAL A 16 2.46 -6.12 43.45
C VAL A 16 2.24 -4.75 44.10
N ILE A 17 1.69 -3.80 43.35
CA ILE A 17 1.38 -2.44 43.83
C ILE A 17 0.28 -2.48 44.89
N ASP A 18 -0.88 -3.11 44.60
CA ASP A 18 -2.03 -3.14 45.49
C ASP A 18 -1.72 -3.74 46.87
N ASN A 19 -0.84 -4.73 46.93
CA ASN A 19 -0.40 -5.36 48.20
C ASN A 19 0.53 -4.50 49.04
N LYS A 20 1.02 -3.39 48.52
CA LYS A 20 2.00 -2.52 49.17
C LYS A 20 1.45 -1.15 49.54
N LEU A 21 0.39 -0.71 48.89
CA LEU A 21 -0.26 0.56 49.17
C LEU A 21 -0.95 0.52 50.54
N SER A 22 -0.94 1.63 51.25
CA SER A 22 -1.62 1.83 52.54
C SER A 22 -3.12 2.17 52.32
N ASP A 23 -3.89 2.16 53.43
CA ASP A 23 -5.34 2.40 53.37
C ASP A 23 -5.74 3.84 53.01
N ASP A 24 -4.81 4.77 53.10
CA ASP A 24 -4.95 6.19 52.75
C ASP A 24 -4.46 6.50 51.30
N GLN A 25 -3.90 5.50 50.60
CA GLN A 25 -3.43 5.65 49.21
C GLN A 25 -4.42 5.03 48.21
N VAL A 26 -4.66 5.74 47.12
CA VAL A 26 -5.47 5.26 45.99
C VAL A 26 -4.71 5.48 44.68
N PHE A 27 -4.54 4.40 43.93
CA PHE A 27 -3.89 4.40 42.61
C PHE A 27 -4.94 4.36 41.51
N PHE A 28 -5.17 5.48 40.86
CA PHE A 28 -6.12 5.56 39.71
C PHE A 28 -5.41 5.20 38.43
N VAL A 29 -6.04 4.33 37.65
CA VAL A 29 -5.50 3.86 36.34
C VAL A 29 -6.33 4.39 35.20
N ASN A 30 -5.68 5.15 34.31
CA ASN A 30 -6.26 5.57 33.05
C ASN A 30 -5.60 4.77 31.89
N PHE A 31 -6.30 3.75 31.43
CA PHE A 31 -5.84 2.95 30.31
C PHE A 31 -5.95 3.69 28.99
N HIS A 32 -5.01 3.44 28.09
CA HIS A 32 -5.19 3.82 26.69
C HIS A 32 -6.51 3.25 26.14
N PRO A 33 -7.31 3.98 25.35
CA PRO A 33 -8.63 3.56 24.88
C PRO A 33 -8.69 2.14 24.30
N ILE A 34 -7.61 1.67 23.67
CA ILE A 34 -7.50 0.32 23.09
C ILE A 34 -7.52 -0.80 24.17
N LEU A 35 -7.18 -0.48 25.42
CA LEU A 35 -7.03 -1.44 26.54
C LEU A 35 -8.11 -1.29 27.61
N LYS A 36 -9.00 -0.29 27.46
CA LYS A 36 -9.91 0.15 28.52
C LYS A 36 -10.88 -0.93 29.01
N ASP A 37 -11.25 -1.87 28.14
CA ASP A 37 -12.25 -2.91 28.45
C ASP A 37 -11.62 -4.30 28.72
N SER A 38 -10.29 -4.42 28.67
CA SER A 38 -9.62 -5.73 28.76
C SER A 38 -9.20 -6.13 30.17
N ILE A 39 -9.07 -5.18 31.11
CA ILE A 39 -8.59 -5.46 32.46
C ILE A 39 -9.62 -5.00 33.51
N SER A 40 -10.17 -5.96 34.24
CA SER A 40 -11.06 -5.67 35.39
C SER A 40 -10.24 -5.28 36.61
N LEU A 41 -10.58 -4.13 37.24
CA LEU A 41 -9.96 -3.62 38.44
C LEU A 41 -10.76 -3.93 39.71
N SER A 42 -11.86 -4.67 39.64
CA SER A 42 -12.77 -4.96 40.78
C SER A 42 -12.13 -5.76 41.91
N ASN A 43 -11.05 -6.47 41.64
CA ASN A 43 -10.37 -7.36 42.59
C ASN A 43 -9.25 -6.68 43.40
N TYR A 44 -8.99 -5.39 43.16
CA TYR A 44 -7.95 -4.64 43.86
C TYR A 44 -8.55 -3.71 44.91
N LYS A 45 -7.88 -3.60 46.02
CA LYS A 45 -8.33 -2.78 47.16
C LYS A 45 -8.04 -1.31 46.93
N HIS A 46 -6.82 -0.99 46.51
CA HIS A 46 -6.31 0.38 46.41
C HIS A 46 -6.25 0.87 44.95
N ILE A 47 -6.35 -0.02 43.94
CA ILE A 47 -6.31 0.34 42.52
C ILE A 47 -7.74 0.55 41.98
N LYS A 48 -8.01 1.71 41.42
CA LYS A 48 -9.32 2.13 40.94
C LYS A 48 -9.25 2.58 39.47
N PRO A 49 -10.33 2.34 38.67
CA PRO A 49 -10.40 2.88 37.32
C PRO A 49 -10.55 4.40 37.36
N PHE A 50 -10.02 5.06 36.34
CA PHE A 50 -10.23 6.47 36.10
C PHE A 50 -11.75 6.79 36.12
N PRO A 51 -12.20 7.82 36.87
CA PRO A 51 -13.63 8.11 37.04
C PRO A 51 -14.30 8.49 35.73
N LYS A 52 -15.46 7.91 35.44
CA LYS A 52 -16.23 8.22 34.21
C LYS A 52 -16.79 9.64 34.28
N GLY A 53 -16.65 10.36 33.16
CA GLY A 53 -17.20 11.71 33.02
C GLY A 53 -16.37 12.82 33.68
N VAL A 54 -15.20 12.51 34.21
CA VAL A 54 -14.24 13.50 34.74
C VAL A 54 -13.25 13.85 33.63
N ASP A 55 -13.00 15.14 33.43
CA ASP A 55 -11.98 15.62 32.50
C ASP A 55 -10.59 15.25 33.00
N ASN A 56 -9.72 14.83 32.08
CA ASN A 56 -8.35 14.39 32.40
C ASN A 56 -7.53 15.47 33.08
N TYR A 57 -7.57 16.70 32.62
CA TYR A 57 -6.77 17.80 33.18
C TYR A 57 -7.28 18.22 34.56
N SER A 58 -8.59 18.28 34.74
CA SER A 58 -9.18 18.53 36.06
C SER A 58 -8.80 17.46 37.08
N PHE A 59 -8.72 16.21 36.64
CA PHE A 59 -8.28 15.11 37.51
C PHE A 59 -6.78 15.18 37.83
N LEU A 60 -5.93 15.47 36.85
CA LEU A 60 -4.48 15.64 37.06
C LEU A 60 -4.19 16.74 38.06
N ASN A 61 -4.93 17.83 38.05
CA ASN A 61 -4.77 18.91 39.04
C ASN A 61 -5.07 18.46 40.45
N CYS A 62 -5.95 17.45 40.65
CA CYS A 62 -6.30 16.90 41.98
C CYS A 62 -5.37 15.78 42.43
N ALA A 63 -4.66 15.12 41.51
CA ALA A 63 -3.76 14.04 41.86
C ALA A 63 -2.52 14.57 42.63
N ASP A 64 -2.03 13.79 43.59
CA ASP A 64 -0.85 14.16 44.36
C ASP A 64 0.45 13.83 43.64
N ALA A 65 0.45 12.82 42.79
CA ALA A 65 1.57 12.41 41.94
C ALA A 65 1.11 11.75 40.64
N LEU A 66 2.01 11.71 39.66
CA LEU A 66 1.82 11.01 38.40
C LEU A 66 2.82 9.87 38.25
N VAL A 67 2.31 8.68 38.01
CA VAL A 67 3.12 7.56 37.49
C VAL A 67 2.76 7.36 36.03
N THR A 68 3.72 7.48 35.15
CA THR A 68 3.52 7.31 33.72
C THR A 68 4.70 6.59 33.07
N ASP A 69 4.53 6.17 31.82
CA ASP A 69 5.59 5.54 31.05
C ASP A 69 6.22 6.56 30.06
N TYR A 70 5.96 6.42 28.76
CA TYR A 70 6.47 7.27 27.67
C TYR A 70 5.44 8.32 27.23
N SER A 71 4.37 8.51 27.98
CA SER A 71 3.29 9.41 27.61
C SER A 71 3.69 10.88 27.80
N SER A 72 3.36 11.71 26.83
CA SER A 72 3.55 13.16 26.89
C SER A 72 2.77 13.85 28.02
N VAL A 73 1.90 13.13 28.72
CA VAL A 73 1.14 13.64 29.87
C VAL A 73 2.03 14.17 31.00
N PHE A 74 3.29 13.73 31.08
CA PHE A 74 4.22 14.25 32.07
C PHE A 74 4.56 15.74 31.82
N PHE A 75 4.48 16.25 30.59
CA PHE A 75 4.60 17.68 30.32
C PHE A 75 3.42 18.44 30.94
N ASP A 76 2.19 17.98 30.66
CA ASP A 76 1.00 18.62 31.19
C ASP A 76 1.01 18.63 32.73
N TYR A 77 1.38 17.50 33.32
CA TYR A 77 1.45 17.35 34.78
C TYR A 77 2.59 18.15 35.43
N SER A 78 3.69 18.37 34.69
CA SER A 78 4.85 19.17 35.21
C SER A 78 4.46 20.58 35.59
N ILE A 79 3.41 21.16 35.03
CA ILE A 79 2.87 22.47 35.37
C ILE A 79 2.39 22.52 36.81
N THR A 80 1.92 21.41 37.36
CA THR A 80 1.50 21.34 38.77
C THR A 80 2.65 21.34 39.73
N GLN A 81 3.88 21.12 39.27
CA GLN A 81 5.12 20.98 40.04
C GLN A 81 5.10 19.84 41.05
N LYS A 82 4.12 18.94 40.94
CA LYS A 82 3.98 17.73 41.77
C LYS A 82 4.87 16.60 41.28
N PRO A 83 5.20 15.61 42.12
CA PRO A 83 6.10 14.51 41.76
C PRO A 83 5.67 13.68 40.56
N ILE A 84 6.63 13.31 39.71
CA ILE A 84 6.45 12.44 38.55
C ILE A 84 7.41 11.25 38.65
N ILE A 85 6.89 10.06 38.44
CA ILE A 85 7.64 8.83 38.33
C ILE A 85 7.50 8.30 36.90
N LEU A 86 8.61 8.05 36.22
CA LEU A 86 8.63 7.34 34.94
C LEU A 86 8.81 5.84 35.22
N PHE A 87 7.74 5.08 34.98
CA PHE A 87 7.73 3.63 35.12
C PHE A 87 7.93 2.95 33.77
N MET A 88 9.16 2.57 33.49
CA MET A 88 9.64 2.15 32.18
C MET A 88 10.05 0.68 32.18
N TYR A 89 9.12 -0.22 32.51
CA TYR A 89 9.37 -1.65 32.66
C TYR A 89 9.70 -2.39 31.37
N ASP A 90 9.46 -1.75 30.22
CA ASP A 90 9.68 -2.25 28.85
C ASP A 90 10.58 -1.28 28.04
N TYR A 91 11.48 -0.56 28.70
CA TYR A 91 12.28 0.52 28.14
C TYR A 91 13.03 0.11 26.86
N ASP A 92 13.73 -1.02 26.86
CA ASP A 92 14.51 -1.47 25.72
C ASP A 92 13.63 -1.80 24.53
N GLU A 93 12.47 -2.42 24.77
CA GLU A 93 11.48 -2.74 23.74
C GLU A 93 10.88 -1.45 23.15
N TYR A 94 10.49 -0.50 23.98
CA TYR A 94 9.93 0.77 23.55
C TYR A 94 10.93 1.60 22.73
N MET A 95 12.18 1.69 23.18
CA MET A 95 13.24 2.42 22.49
C MET A 95 13.60 1.79 21.16
N HIS A 96 13.54 0.46 21.07
CA HIS A 96 13.75 -0.27 19.81
C HIS A 96 12.62 -0.05 18.81
N ASP A 97 11.36 -0.11 19.27
CA ASP A 97 10.18 -0.10 18.38
C ASP A 97 9.73 1.32 17.99
N ARG A 98 9.85 2.29 18.88
CA ARG A 98 9.36 3.67 18.68
C ARG A 98 10.43 4.74 18.83
N GLY A 99 11.31 4.60 19.80
CA GLY A 99 12.27 5.62 20.18
C GLY A 99 11.62 6.86 20.84
N MET A 100 12.46 7.81 21.27
CA MET A 100 12.05 9.10 21.81
C MET A 100 12.91 10.22 21.23
N TYR A 101 12.33 11.40 21.04
CA TYR A 101 13.09 12.61 20.65
C TYR A 101 13.90 13.20 21.79
N LEU A 102 13.47 12.95 23.02
CA LEU A 102 14.20 13.35 24.21
C LEU A 102 15.01 12.17 24.76
N ASP A 103 16.24 12.42 25.14
CA ASP A 103 16.99 11.44 25.92
C ASP A 103 16.39 11.32 27.31
N VAL A 104 15.83 10.14 27.62
CA VAL A 104 15.20 9.86 28.92
C VAL A 104 16.17 10.09 30.07
N ALA A 105 17.47 9.88 29.85
CA ALA A 105 18.48 10.13 30.89
C ALA A 105 18.50 11.59 31.34
N THR A 106 18.15 12.54 30.48
CA THR A 106 18.15 13.98 30.78
C THR A 106 16.89 14.45 31.51
N LEU A 107 15.81 13.65 31.52
CA LEU A 107 14.59 13.99 32.25
C LEU A 107 14.83 13.96 33.77
N PRO A 108 14.36 14.96 34.53
CA PRO A 108 14.65 15.09 35.95
C PRO A 108 13.82 14.18 36.86
N PHE A 109 12.92 13.39 36.28
CA PHE A 109 11.98 12.54 37.02
C PHE A 109 12.64 11.27 37.50
N ARG A 110 12.08 10.68 38.59
CA ARG A 110 12.51 9.38 39.11
C ARG A 110 12.17 8.28 38.08
N LYS A 111 13.17 7.47 37.71
CA LYS A 111 13.05 6.40 36.71
C LYS A 111 13.04 5.06 37.42
N ILE A 112 12.02 4.25 37.16
CA ILE A 112 11.81 2.93 37.74
C ILE A 112 11.54 1.93 36.62
N TYR A 113 12.21 0.78 36.70
CA TYR A 113 12.19 -0.23 35.62
C TYR A 113 11.54 -1.55 36.05
N ASP A 114 11.25 -1.73 37.34
CA ASP A 114 10.57 -2.94 37.84
C ASP A 114 9.44 -2.61 38.83
N GLU A 115 8.45 -3.50 38.88
CA GLU A 115 7.22 -3.32 39.65
C GLU A 115 7.43 -3.38 41.18
N LYS A 116 8.46 -4.09 41.67
CA LYS A 116 8.72 -4.22 43.11
C LYS A 116 9.34 -2.93 43.64
N GLU A 117 10.24 -2.33 42.83
CA GLU A 117 10.81 -1.03 43.14
C GLU A 117 9.73 0.05 43.13
N LEU A 118 8.84 0.05 42.10
CA LEU A 118 7.72 0.97 42.07
C LEU A 118 6.82 0.84 43.30
N ALA A 119 6.42 -0.36 43.66
CA ALA A 119 5.58 -0.61 44.80
C ALA A 119 6.24 -0.18 46.13
N ARG A 120 7.57 -0.35 46.26
CA ARG A 120 8.34 0.11 47.42
C ARG A 120 8.34 1.64 47.50
N VAL A 121 8.67 2.31 46.40
CA VAL A 121 8.73 3.78 46.33
C VAL A 121 7.36 4.42 46.62
N LEU A 122 6.29 3.82 46.13
CA LEU A 122 4.92 4.30 46.40
C LEU A 122 4.55 4.10 47.89
N SER A 123 4.97 2.98 48.50
CA SER A 123 4.67 2.66 49.90
C SER A 123 5.47 3.49 50.88
N ASP A 124 6.72 3.84 50.59
CA ASP A 124 7.58 4.64 51.49
C ASP A 124 7.46 6.15 51.22
N GLU A 125 6.68 6.54 50.22
CA GLU A 125 6.44 7.94 49.84
C GLU A 125 7.68 8.79 49.61
N SER A 126 8.84 8.14 49.44
CA SER A 126 10.12 8.82 49.27
C SER A 126 10.20 9.77 48.05
N PHE A 127 9.32 9.59 47.10
CA PHE A 127 9.24 10.42 45.91
C PHE A 127 8.45 11.73 46.10
N MET A 128 7.66 11.86 47.17
CA MET A 128 6.83 13.05 47.42
C MET A 128 7.67 14.32 47.63
N SER A 129 8.94 14.17 47.97
CA SER A 129 9.89 15.26 48.11
C SER A 129 10.68 15.58 46.81
N ASP A 130 10.46 14.82 45.73
CA ASP A 130 11.15 15.04 44.45
C ASP A 130 10.72 16.39 43.83
N SER A 131 11.71 17.22 43.47
CA SER A 131 11.49 18.50 42.82
C SER A 131 12.31 18.61 41.52
N TYR A 132 11.77 19.27 40.53
CA TYR A 132 12.41 19.46 39.23
C TYR A 132 12.30 20.88 38.69
N THR A 133 11.76 21.81 39.44
CA THR A 133 11.52 23.19 39.00
C THR A 133 12.81 23.97 38.73
N ASP A 134 13.91 23.63 39.40
CA ASP A 134 15.22 24.26 39.16
C ASP A 134 16.03 23.62 38.00
N THR A 135 15.51 22.58 37.42
CA THR A 135 16.21 21.84 36.36
C THR A 135 16.17 22.55 34.99
N GLU A 136 17.13 22.25 34.13
CA GLU A 136 17.16 22.71 32.75
C GLU A 136 15.92 22.32 31.99
N TYR A 137 15.37 21.13 32.23
CA TYR A 137 14.11 20.66 31.70
C TYR A 137 12.98 21.66 31.95
N PHE A 138 12.75 22.03 33.23
CA PHE A 138 11.65 22.92 33.57
C PHE A 138 11.84 24.33 32.98
N LYS A 139 13.06 24.86 33.05
CA LYS A 139 13.41 26.17 32.48
C LYS A 139 13.25 26.22 30.96
N THR A 140 13.49 25.12 30.28
CA THR A 140 13.40 25.05 28.82
C THR A 140 11.95 24.89 28.35
N PHE A 141 11.21 23.96 28.92
CA PHE A 141 9.88 23.60 28.41
C PHE A 141 8.76 24.46 29.00
N PHE A 142 8.94 25.09 30.13
CA PHE A 142 7.92 25.91 30.81
C PHE A 142 8.30 27.39 30.92
N LYS A 143 9.23 27.87 30.10
CA LYS A 143 9.71 29.24 30.08
C LYS A 143 8.59 30.29 29.98
N TYR A 144 7.55 30.00 29.26
CA TYR A 144 6.42 30.87 28.97
C TYR A 144 5.12 30.45 29.63
N ASP A 145 5.16 29.43 30.48
CA ASP A 145 3.97 28.94 31.17
C ASP A 145 3.42 30.01 32.12
N ALA A 146 2.22 30.47 31.82
CA ALA A 146 1.52 31.50 32.61
C ALA A 146 0.02 31.45 32.32
N PRO A 147 -0.85 31.85 33.26
CA PRO A 147 -2.31 31.81 33.06
C PRO A 147 -2.80 32.67 31.89
N ASP A 148 -2.05 33.65 31.45
CA ASP A 148 -2.38 34.56 30.36
C ASP A 148 -1.82 34.17 28.98
N ILE A 149 -1.18 32.99 28.85
CA ILE A 149 -0.53 32.61 27.61
C ILE A 149 -1.51 32.54 26.42
N SER A 150 -2.75 32.09 26.65
CA SER A 150 -3.78 32.07 25.61
C SER A 150 -4.11 33.48 25.12
N GLN A 151 -4.17 34.47 26.02
CA GLN A 151 -4.39 35.84 25.63
C GLN A 151 -3.22 36.38 24.81
N ARG A 152 -1.98 36.15 25.26
CA ARG A 152 -0.77 36.56 24.53
C ARG A 152 -0.68 35.94 23.14
N LEU A 153 -1.13 34.67 22.98
CA LEU A 153 -1.22 34.04 21.65
C LEU A 153 -2.30 34.69 20.78
N LEU A 154 -3.45 35.08 21.36
CA LEU A 154 -4.50 35.77 20.65
C LEU A 154 -4.04 37.18 20.22
N ASP A 155 -3.36 37.89 21.09
CA ASP A 155 -2.80 39.21 20.80
C ASP A 155 -1.78 39.13 19.65
N LEU A 156 -0.89 38.15 19.67
CA LEU A 156 0.02 37.85 18.57
C LEU A 156 -0.73 37.59 17.25
N LEU A 157 -1.78 36.74 17.29
CA LEU A 157 -2.52 36.33 16.07
C LEU A 157 -3.35 37.47 15.49
N PHE A 158 -3.95 38.33 16.31
CA PHE A 158 -4.89 39.35 15.87
C PHE A 158 -4.30 40.76 15.78
N THR A 159 -3.30 41.09 16.59
CA THR A 159 -2.69 42.42 16.61
C THR A 159 -1.23 42.42 16.14
N GLY A 160 -0.59 41.22 16.11
CA GLY A 160 0.84 41.12 15.80
C GLY A 160 1.74 41.47 16.98
N GLU A 161 1.20 41.75 18.17
CA GLU A 161 1.98 42.06 19.38
C GLU A 161 2.67 40.81 19.92
N SER A 162 3.99 40.88 20.05
CA SER A 162 4.82 39.71 20.42
C SER A 162 5.87 40.01 21.49
N ASP A 163 5.80 41.19 22.14
CA ASP A 163 6.85 41.66 23.04
C ASP A 163 7.16 40.73 24.21
N SER A 164 6.22 39.87 24.55
CA SER A 164 6.35 38.85 25.63
C SER A 164 6.68 37.46 25.16
N LEU A 165 6.83 37.22 23.84
CA LEU A 165 7.04 35.90 23.23
C LEU A 165 8.29 35.91 22.35
N GLU A 166 9.07 34.85 22.44
CA GLU A 166 10.15 34.59 21.48
C GLU A 166 9.57 33.84 20.26
N ILE A 167 9.39 34.57 19.18
CA ILE A 167 8.87 34.00 17.94
C ILE A 167 10.03 33.43 17.14
N LYS A 168 10.00 32.12 16.91
CA LYS A 168 10.87 31.44 15.95
C LYS A 168 10.12 31.34 14.63
N ASP A 169 10.55 32.14 13.67
CA ASP A 169 9.98 32.10 12.31
C ASP A 169 10.48 30.85 11.57
N TYR A 170 9.62 29.85 11.47
CA TYR A 170 9.79 28.68 10.62
C TYR A 170 9.19 28.88 9.24
N SER A 171 8.87 30.12 8.85
CA SER A 171 8.35 30.36 7.52
C SER A 171 9.34 29.85 6.48
N PHE A 172 8.82 29.04 5.58
CA PHE A 172 9.53 28.53 4.43
C PHE A 172 9.93 29.70 3.52
N ASN A 173 11.00 30.40 3.86
CA ASN A 173 11.62 31.27 2.90
C ASN A 173 12.25 30.41 1.81
N LYS A 174 11.82 30.53 0.55
CA LYS A 174 12.36 29.81 -0.58
C LYS A 174 13.89 29.91 -0.64
N GLU A 175 14.47 31.02 -0.24
CA GLU A 175 15.93 31.23 -0.19
C GLU A 175 16.62 30.43 0.91
N LYS A 176 15.97 30.18 2.05
CA LYS A 176 16.49 29.35 3.16
C LYS A 176 16.16 27.87 3.02
N ARG A 177 15.20 27.52 2.16
CA ARG A 177 14.65 26.17 2.00
C ARG A 177 15.70 25.11 1.65
N TYR A 178 16.79 25.53 1.02
CA TYR A 178 17.83 24.65 0.51
C TYR A 178 19.16 24.76 1.25
N LYS A 179 19.20 25.47 2.36
CA LYS A 179 20.36 25.49 3.24
C LYS A 179 20.38 24.24 4.11
N VAL A 180 21.51 23.65 4.25
CA VAL A 180 21.76 22.41 4.98
C VAL A 180 21.46 22.43 6.42
N ILE A 181 21.15 21.38 6.90
CA ILE A 181 20.47 21.24 8.10
C ILE A 181 21.10 20.43 9.17
N HIS A 182 21.59 19.32 9.02
CA HIS A 182 22.19 18.57 10.10
C HIS A 182 23.70 18.40 9.87
N PRO A 183 24.58 19.03 10.71
CA PRO A 183 26.01 18.93 10.52
C PRO A 183 26.51 17.50 10.50
N GLU A 184 25.89 16.62 11.29
CA GLU A 184 26.29 15.22 11.36
C GLU A 184 25.91 14.44 10.10
N ILE A 185 24.77 14.71 9.53
CA ILE A 185 24.37 14.12 8.23
C ILE A 185 25.33 14.56 7.15
N VAL A 186 25.76 15.82 7.15
CA VAL A 186 26.76 16.30 6.18
C VAL A 186 28.10 15.60 6.38
N LYS A 187 28.53 15.37 7.62
CA LYS A 187 29.75 14.60 7.91
C LYS A 187 29.59 13.16 7.43
N GLU A 188 28.46 12.54 7.73
CA GLU A 188 28.17 11.16 7.32
C GLU A 188 28.18 11.03 5.80
N TYR A 189 27.51 11.94 5.06
CA TYR A 189 27.47 11.91 3.61
C TYR A 189 28.69 12.51 2.92
N ALA A 190 29.43 13.41 3.55
CA ALA A 190 30.66 13.97 3.00
C ALA A 190 31.78 12.94 2.84
N HIS A 191 31.75 11.87 3.61
CA HIS A 191 32.70 10.76 3.50
C HIS A 191 32.32 9.73 2.42
N LEU A 192 31.11 9.81 1.87
CA LEU A 192 30.63 8.88 0.87
C LEU A 192 31.19 9.21 -0.52
N ASN A 193 31.88 8.24 -1.12
CA ASN A 193 32.27 8.33 -2.53
C ASN A 193 31.13 8.37 -3.51
N SER A 194 29.97 8.08 -3.04
CA SER A 194 28.73 8.05 -3.79
C SER A 194 28.15 9.42 -4.03
N ILE A 195 28.66 10.49 -3.39
CA ILE A 195 28.11 11.82 -3.46
C ILE A 195 28.96 12.69 -4.39
N SER A 196 28.32 13.30 -5.37
CA SER A 196 28.85 14.41 -6.15
C SER A 196 28.36 15.71 -5.56
N LYS A 197 29.23 16.71 -5.44
CA LYS A 197 28.93 18.02 -4.90
C LYS A 197 28.88 19.04 -6.02
N ILE A 198 27.86 19.86 -6.02
CA ILE A 198 27.71 21.03 -6.90
C ILE A 198 27.82 22.28 -6.01
N ALA A 199 28.82 23.11 -6.27
CA ALA A 199 28.98 24.36 -5.57
C ALA A 199 28.31 25.51 -6.34
N THR A 200 27.56 26.30 -5.64
CA THR A 200 27.15 27.64 -6.02
C THR A 200 27.80 28.65 -5.04
N ASP A 201 27.67 29.94 -5.26
CA ASP A 201 28.43 30.93 -4.50
C ASP A 201 28.39 30.74 -2.98
N ASP A 202 27.29 30.27 -2.45
CA ASP A 202 27.12 30.02 -1.01
C ASP A 202 26.43 28.71 -0.62
N THR A 203 26.15 27.83 -1.59
CA THR A 203 25.43 26.58 -1.37
C THR A 203 26.11 25.39 -2.06
N ILE A 204 26.25 24.29 -1.34
CA ILE A 204 26.76 23.02 -1.89
C ILE A 204 25.63 22.01 -1.92
N VAL A 205 25.34 21.48 -3.10
CA VAL A 205 24.35 20.41 -3.29
C VAL A 205 25.07 19.08 -3.41
N CYS A 206 24.75 18.14 -2.57
CA CYS A 206 25.31 16.81 -2.57
C CYS A 206 24.29 15.81 -3.12
N PHE A 207 24.73 15.00 -4.09
CA PHE A 207 23.91 13.95 -4.70
C PHE A 207 24.47 12.58 -4.41
N GLU A 208 23.63 11.63 -4.07
CA GLU A 208 23.98 10.24 -3.97
C GLU A 208 24.04 9.61 -5.38
N LYS A 209 25.14 8.89 -5.67
CA LYS A 209 25.49 8.42 -7.04
C LYS A 209 24.57 7.36 -7.67
N LYS A 210 23.43 7.00 -7.26
CA LYS A 210 22.53 6.03 -7.96
C LYS A 210 21.07 6.24 -7.71
N TRP A 211 20.68 7.37 -7.23
CA TRP A 211 19.32 7.58 -6.75
C TRP A 211 18.25 7.82 -7.81
N PHE A 212 18.64 8.08 -9.05
CA PHE A 212 17.66 8.28 -10.12
C PHE A 212 17.02 7.01 -10.70
N LYS A 213 17.39 5.83 -10.25
CA LYS A 213 16.82 4.57 -10.73
C LYS A 213 15.69 4.02 -9.87
N GLY A 214 15.24 4.73 -8.85
CA GLY A 214 14.19 4.31 -7.94
C GLY A 214 13.37 5.47 -7.39
N GLU A 215 12.36 5.15 -6.62
CA GLU A 215 11.62 6.15 -5.85
C GLU A 215 12.53 6.74 -4.78
N VAL A 216 12.59 8.04 -4.75
CA VAL A 216 13.51 8.78 -3.92
C VAL A 216 12.70 9.80 -3.12
N GLY A 217 12.90 9.81 -1.83
CA GLY A 217 12.32 10.80 -0.95
C GLY A 217 13.39 11.77 -0.39
N PRO A 218 13.08 13.00 -0.02
CA PRO A 218 14.05 13.99 0.42
C PRO A 218 14.54 13.76 1.85
N ALA A 219 15.81 14.04 2.06
CA ALA A 219 16.29 14.55 3.32
C ALA A 219 16.68 16.03 3.09
N LEU A 220 15.70 16.86 3.09
CA LEU A 220 15.89 18.31 3.23
C LEU A 220 15.67 18.62 4.70
N TYR A 221 16.69 19.12 5.31
CA TYR A 221 16.65 19.51 6.69
C TYR A 221 16.85 21.01 6.75
N ASP A 222 16.01 21.80 7.37
CA ASP A 222 16.20 23.22 7.57
C ASP A 222 17.28 23.44 8.60
N ASN A 223 18.33 24.07 8.17
CA ASN A 223 19.47 24.25 9.02
C ASN A 223 19.17 25.21 10.13
N PHE A 224 19.28 24.70 11.31
CA PHE A 224 19.24 25.52 12.51
C PHE A 224 20.54 26.29 12.74
N ASN A 225 21.55 26.09 11.89
CA ASN A 225 22.84 26.73 12.03
C ASN A 225 23.32 27.27 10.67
N ASP A 226 23.32 28.60 10.53
CA ASP A 226 23.72 29.31 9.30
C ASP A 226 25.15 29.03 8.79
N MET A 227 25.95 28.28 9.55
CA MET A 227 27.30 27.89 9.12
C MET A 227 27.31 26.78 8.07
N PHE A 228 26.22 26.10 7.84
CA PHE A 228 26.18 24.97 6.89
C PHE A 228 25.31 25.29 5.68
N LYS A 229 25.95 25.55 4.58
CA LYS A 229 25.32 25.86 3.30
C LYS A 229 25.30 24.65 2.37
N TYR A 230 24.73 23.52 2.85
CA TYR A 230 24.67 22.30 2.08
C TYR A 230 23.26 21.81 1.92
N VAL A 231 22.90 21.28 0.79
CA VAL A 231 21.69 20.48 0.55
C VAL A 231 22.12 19.06 0.28
N VAL A 232 21.71 18.15 1.14
CA VAL A 232 21.98 16.72 0.95
C VAL A 232 20.77 16.08 0.32
N ILE A 233 20.96 15.53 -0.86
CA ILE A 233 19.94 14.82 -1.60
C ILE A 233 20.25 13.31 -1.50
N THR A 234 19.38 12.58 -0.82
CA THR A 234 19.53 11.15 -0.57
C THR A 234 18.60 10.33 -1.46
N MET A 235 18.73 9.00 -1.42
CA MET A 235 17.79 8.09 -2.12
C MET A 235 16.34 8.23 -1.68
N THR A 236 16.08 8.92 -0.59
CA THR A 236 14.73 9.16 -0.09
C THR A 236 14.15 10.53 -0.48
N THR A 237 14.89 11.39 -1.23
CA THR A 237 14.42 12.73 -1.64
C THR A 237 13.37 12.66 -2.76
N PRO A 238 12.13 13.21 -2.65
CA PRO A 238 11.17 13.25 -3.74
C PRO A 238 11.74 14.01 -4.94
N ARG A 239 11.46 13.50 -6.14
CA ARG A 239 11.93 14.11 -7.39
C ARG A 239 11.49 15.57 -7.55
N THR A 240 10.29 15.90 -7.09
CA THR A 240 9.76 17.27 -7.14
C THR A 240 10.60 18.26 -6.35
N TYR A 241 11.12 17.84 -5.19
CA TYR A 241 12.01 18.71 -4.40
C TYR A 241 13.37 18.90 -5.04
N ILE A 242 13.85 17.87 -5.74
CA ILE A 242 15.10 17.96 -6.48
C ILE A 242 14.96 18.94 -7.64
N GLU A 243 13.88 18.85 -8.38
CA GLU A 243 13.53 19.75 -9.47
C GLU A 243 13.44 21.19 -8.98
N ASP A 244 12.78 21.41 -7.83
CA ASP A 244 12.69 22.72 -7.18
C ASP A 244 14.05 23.28 -6.77
N ILE A 245 14.90 22.45 -6.12
CA ILE A 245 16.25 22.85 -5.68
C ILE A 245 17.10 23.26 -6.89
N LEU A 246 17.09 22.45 -7.95
CA LEU A 246 17.89 22.70 -9.12
C LEU A 246 17.36 23.91 -9.92
N CYS A 247 16.06 24.14 -9.95
CA CYS A 247 15.47 25.34 -10.52
C CYS A 247 15.87 26.58 -9.73
N HIS A 248 15.87 26.52 -8.40
CA HIS A 248 16.33 27.62 -7.54
C HIS A 248 17.80 27.96 -7.76
N LEU A 249 18.62 26.95 -8.06
CA LEU A 249 20.03 27.09 -8.40
C LEU A 249 20.26 27.51 -9.88
N GLY A 250 19.21 27.89 -10.60
CA GLY A 250 19.30 28.33 -12.00
C GLY A 250 19.34 27.18 -13.01
N VAL A 251 19.06 25.96 -12.59
CA VAL A 251 19.05 24.76 -13.46
C VAL A 251 17.66 24.58 -14.07
N LYS A 252 17.58 24.59 -15.40
CA LYS A 252 16.29 24.59 -16.13
C LYS A 252 15.60 23.24 -16.23
N LYS A 253 16.31 22.12 -16.07
CA LYS A 253 15.76 20.77 -16.25
C LYS A 253 16.55 19.72 -15.50
N VAL A 254 15.86 18.87 -14.74
CA VAL A 254 16.44 17.69 -14.08
C VAL A 254 16.29 16.47 -14.97
N LYS A 255 17.38 15.71 -15.12
CA LYS A 255 17.39 14.35 -15.66
C LYS A 255 17.96 13.41 -14.62
N ASP A 256 17.97 12.11 -14.93
CA ASP A 256 18.56 11.06 -14.10
C ASP A 256 20.09 11.20 -14.03
N ALA A 257 20.55 12.19 -13.32
CA ALA A 257 21.98 12.46 -13.10
C ALA A 257 22.44 11.74 -11.83
N VAL A 258 23.41 10.87 -11.93
CA VAL A 258 23.88 10.02 -10.82
C VAL A 258 25.37 10.23 -10.50
N HIS A 259 26.10 10.87 -11.37
CA HIS A 259 27.51 11.17 -11.20
C HIS A 259 27.94 12.42 -11.98
N LYS A 260 29.17 12.88 -11.79
CA LYS A 260 29.70 14.11 -12.37
C LYS A 260 29.41 14.27 -13.87
N ARG A 261 29.66 13.24 -14.68
CA ARG A 261 29.48 13.30 -16.15
C ARG A 261 28.01 13.47 -16.54
N GLU A 262 27.10 12.80 -15.85
CA GLU A 262 25.68 12.91 -16.10
C GLU A 262 25.14 14.26 -15.63
N ILE A 263 25.63 14.75 -14.49
CA ILE A 263 25.30 16.08 -14.00
C ILE A 263 25.79 17.14 -14.99
N GLN A 264 27.04 17.10 -15.45
CA GLN A 264 27.56 18.05 -16.43
C GLN A 264 26.85 18.00 -17.78
N ARG A 265 26.48 16.79 -18.27
CA ARG A 265 25.71 16.63 -19.50
C ARG A 265 24.30 17.18 -19.36
N THR A 266 23.69 16.99 -18.20
CA THR A 266 22.32 17.44 -17.90
C THR A 266 22.28 18.94 -17.67
N PHE A 267 23.33 19.49 -17.07
CA PHE A 267 23.47 20.89 -16.67
C PHE A 267 24.83 21.45 -17.12
N PRO A 268 25.00 21.70 -18.43
CA PRO A 268 26.30 22.08 -18.99
C PRO A 268 26.86 23.42 -18.45
N ASN A 269 26.00 24.26 -17.92
CA ASN A 269 26.39 25.58 -17.36
C ASN A 269 26.76 25.52 -15.87
N LEU A 270 26.63 24.34 -15.21
CA LEU A 270 27.04 24.16 -13.82
C LEU A 270 28.53 23.86 -13.75
N ASN A 271 29.25 24.74 -13.07
CA ASN A 271 30.67 24.51 -12.79
C ASN A 271 30.79 23.53 -11.60
N ILE A 272 31.23 22.30 -11.90
CA ILE A 272 31.48 21.28 -10.89
C ILE A 272 32.96 21.31 -10.55
N ASP A 273 33.32 21.92 -9.42
CA ASP A 273 34.68 21.90 -8.91
C ASP A 273 35.08 20.45 -8.52
N PRO A 274 36.20 19.95 -9.04
CA PRO A 274 36.73 18.61 -8.69
C PRO A 274 36.89 18.37 -7.18
N LYS A 275 37.16 19.39 -6.37
CA LYS A 275 37.25 19.27 -4.89
C LYS A 275 35.94 18.87 -4.23
N PHE A 276 34.80 19.10 -4.88
CA PHE A 276 33.50 18.70 -4.41
C PHE A 276 33.09 17.30 -4.86
N ILE A 277 33.95 16.58 -5.59
CA ILE A 277 33.78 15.17 -5.88
C ILE A 277 34.56 14.42 -4.82
N THR A 278 33.86 13.75 -3.93
CA THR A 278 34.48 12.95 -2.88
C THR A 278 35.18 11.75 -3.49
N ASP A 279 36.48 11.64 -3.27
CA ASP A 279 37.22 10.39 -3.48
C ASP A 279 37.02 9.48 -2.28
N ILE A 280 37.19 8.16 -2.53
CA ILE A 280 37.05 7.14 -1.51
C ILE A 280 38.13 7.30 -0.47
N SER A 281 37.79 7.90 0.67
CA SER A 281 38.73 7.95 1.81
C SER A 281 38.37 6.94 2.90
N ALA A 282 37.08 6.58 3.04
CA ALA A 282 36.60 5.60 4.00
C ALA A 282 35.38 4.84 3.45
N PHE A 283 35.26 3.56 3.86
CA PHE A 283 34.05 2.76 3.65
C PHE A 283 33.47 2.40 5.01
N ASP A 284 32.46 3.14 5.44
CA ASP A 284 31.78 2.92 6.73
C ASP A 284 30.39 2.31 6.52
N GLU A 285 29.73 1.91 7.60
CA GLU A 285 28.33 1.49 7.58
C GLU A 285 27.47 2.58 6.94
N ASN A 286 26.47 2.18 6.17
CA ASN A 286 25.63 3.02 5.33
C ASN A 286 26.34 3.65 4.11
N CYS A 287 27.60 3.36 3.89
CA CYS A 287 28.34 3.81 2.70
C CYS A 287 27.84 3.12 1.44
N PHE A 288 27.57 3.90 0.41
CA PHE A 288 27.29 3.37 -0.93
C PHE A 288 28.63 3.11 -1.68
N VAL A 289 28.80 1.90 -2.23
CA VAL A 289 29.99 1.50 -2.99
C VAL A 289 29.74 1.60 -4.49
N ASP A 290 30.55 2.40 -5.18
CA ASP A 290 30.50 2.49 -6.65
C ASP A 290 31.09 1.22 -7.28
N GLU A 291 30.51 0.76 -8.41
CA GLU A 291 31.02 -0.41 -9.15
C GLU A 291 32.47 -0.23 -9.63
N ARG A 292 32.96 1.01 -9.77
CA ARG A 292 34.35 1.33 -10.14
C ARG A 292 35.34 1.05 -9.00
N ASP A 293 34.86 1.01 -7.78
CA ASP A 293 35.64 0.77 -6.58
C ASP A 293 35.60 -0.70 -6.15
N ILE A 294 34.90 -1.53 -6.93
CA ILE A 294 34.83 -2.97 -6.72
C ILE A 294 35.89 -3.69 -7.53
N VAL A 295 36.61 -4.57 -6.86
CA VAL A 295 37.60 -5.45 -7.45
C VAL A 295 37.23 -6.90 -7.22
N HIS A 296 37.20 -7.70 -8.28
CA HIS A 296 36.85 -9.11 -8.19
C HIS A 296 38.09 -9.97 -8.10
N LEU A 297 38.26 -10.69 -6.99
CA LEU A 297 39.34 -11.63 -6.79
C LEU A 297 38.81 -13.06 -6.68
N ASN A 298 39.57 -13.99 -7.31
CA ASN A 298 39.20 -15.40 -7.26
C ASN A 298 39.37 -15.99 -5.85
N THR A 299 38.32 -16.63 -5.40
CA THR A 299 38.35 -17.44 -4.18
C THR A 299 39.24 -18.65 -4.36
N LYS A 300 40.13 -18.88 -3.42
CA LYS A 300 40.97 -20.09 -3.36
C LYS A 300 40.22 -21.24 -2.72
N ASN A 301 39.62 -20.98 -1.57
CA ASN A 301 38.91 -21.98 -0.79
C ASN A 301 37.70 -21.32 -0.05
N VAL A 302 36.64 -22.09 0.13
CA VAL A 302 35.52 -21.78 1.01
C VAL A 302 35.34 -23.00 1.91
N ALA A 303 35.45 -22.81 3.20
CA ALA A 303 35.21 -23.85 4.18
C ALA A 303 34.06 -23.49 5.11
N ASN A 304 33.14 -24.43 5.29
CA ASN A 304 32.04 -24.31 6.21
C ASN A 304 32.48 -24.79 7.59
N GLY A 305 32.52 -23.89 8.56
CA GLY A 305 32.72 -24.18 9.97
C GLY A 305 31.42 -24.12 10.75
N ASN A 306 31.44 -24.45 12.02
CA ASN A 306 30.28 -24.35 12.90
C ASN A 306 29.90 -22.88 13.09
N LYS A 307 28.76 -22.45 12.50
CA LYS A 307 28.25 -21.06 12.50
C LYS A 307 29.14 -20.00 11.86
N LYS A 308 30.16 -20.41 11.09
CA LYS A 308 31.07 -19.49 10.40
C LYS A 308 31.42 -20.01 9.01
N ILE A 309 31.68 -19.10 8.08
CA ILE A 309 32.21 -19.42 6.75
C ILE A 309 33.61 -18.82 6.64
N ALA A 310 34.58 -19.64 6.37
CA ALA A 310 35.97 -19.20 6.10
C ALA A 310 36.19 -19.07 4.58
N ILE A 311 36.71 -17.92 4.15
CA ILE A 311 37.03 -17.65 2.73
C ILE A 311 38.49 -17.24 2.65
N SER A 312 39.23 -17.83 1.71
CA SER A 312 40.58 -17.40 1.38
C SER A 312 40.69 -16.92 -0.07
N LEU A 313 41.48 -15.86 -0.30
CA LEU A 313 41.61 -15.19 -1.59
C LEU A 313 43.03 -15.19 -2.13
N ASN A 314 43.15 -15.13 -3.44
CA ASN A 314 44.41 -14.80 -4.07
C ASN A 314 44.52 -13.28 -4.24
N ALA A 315 44.99 -12.59 -3.20
CA ALA A 315 44.94 -11.14 -3.05
C ALA A 315 46.34 -10.49 -3.02
N LYS A 316 47.22 -10.89 -3.91
CA LYS A 316 48.55 -10.27 -4.04
C LYS A 316 48.40 -8.79 -4.44
N GLY A 317 49.03 -7.89 -3.68
CA GLY A 317 48.96 -6.44 -3.94
C GLY A 317 47.83 -5.71 -3.22
N TYR A 318 47.03 -6.39 -2.39
CA TYR A 318 45.97 -5.79 -1.58
C TYR A 318 46.27 -5.91 -0.09
N GLU A 319 46.08 -4.84 0.65
CA GLU A 319 46.09 -4.85 2.12
C GLU A 319 44.67 -4.84 2.63
N PHE A 320 44.28 -5.88 3.38
CA PHE A 320 42.94 -6.04 3.92
C PHE A 320 42.78 -5.25 5.21
N GLU A 321 41.66 -4.53 5.35
CA GLU A 321 41.33 -3.74 6.56
C GLU A 321 40.18 -4.34 7.34
N GLN A 322 39.00 -4.51 6.71
CA GLN A 322 37.75 -4.94 7.33
C GLN A 322 36.92 -5.79 6.38
N ILE A 323 36.06 -6.63 6.91
CA ILE A 323 34.97 -7.26 6.14
C ILE A 323 33.83 -6.25 5.99
N ALA A 324 33.24 -6.16 4.79
CA ALA A 324 32.05 -5.38 4.52
C ALA A 324 30.91 -6.26 4.01
N VAL A 325 29.73 -6.10 4.61
CA VAL A 325 28.50 -6.75 4.15
C VAL A 325 27.63 -5.73 3.44
N LEU A 326 27.33 -5.96 2.16
CA LEU A 326 26.64 -5.02 1.29
C LEU A 326 25.27 -5.55 0.90
N ASN A 327 24.26 -4.70 0.89
CA ASN A 327 22.97 -5.05 0.33
C ASN A 327 23.01 -5.08 -1.22
N ASN A 328 21.88 -5.46 -1.84
CA ASN A 328 21.74 -5.53 -3.30
C ASN A 328 21.89 -4.19 -4.03
N LYS A 329 21.87 -3.08 -3.28
CA LYS A 329 22.09 -1.72 -3.79
C LYS A 329 23.52 -1.22 -3.56
N ARG A 330 24.43 -2.09 -3.15
CA ARG A 330 25.83 -1.77 -2.84
C ARG A 330 26.04 -0.83 -1.65
N VAL A 331 25.09 -0.77 -0.72
CA VAL A 331 25.28 -0.04 0.53
C VAL A 331 25.82 -0.99 1.59
N ILE A 332 26.89 -0.59 2.26
CA ILE A 332 27.49 -1.34 3.37
C ILE A 332 26.50 -1.33 4.54
N GLN A 333 26.11 -2.50 4.98
CA GLN A 333 25.14 -2.68 6.07
C GLN A 333 25.85 -2.92 7.42
N LYS A 334 27.01 -3.54 7.37
CA LYS A 334 27.85 -3.82 8.54
C LYS A 334 29.30 -4.02 8.12
N THR A 335 30.22 -3.60 9.00
CA THR A 335 31.63 -3.89 8.88
C THR A 335 32.09 -4.74 10.06
N LEU A 336 33.12 -5.58 9.84
CA LEU A 336 33.76 -6.37 10.89
C LEU A 336 35.28 -6.22 10.80
N PRO A 337 35.97 -6.08 11.92
CA PRO A 337 37.44 -6.05 11.95
C PRO A 337 38.03 -7.40 11.52
N LEU A 338 39.17 -7.37 10.88
CA LEU A 338 39.99 -8.54 10.59
C LEU A 338 41.13 -8.67 11.60
N THR A 339 41.40 -9.90 12.03
CA THR A 339 42.59 -10.18 12.82
C THR A 339 43.88 -9.99 12.02
N GLU A 340 45.00 -9.72 12.65
CA GLU A 340 46.28 -9.58 11.95
C GLU A 340 46.67 -10.85 11.19
N GLU A 341 46.35 -12.02 11.73
CA GLU A 341 46.53 -13.30 11.06
C GLU A 341 45.73 -13.38 9.76
N ASN A 342 44.48 -13.00 9.79
CA ASN A 342 43.58 -12.96 8.63
C ASN A 342 44.04 -11.96 7.55
N LYS A 343 44.61 -10.84 7.96
CA LYS A 343 45.19 -9.85 7.03
C LYS A 343 46.46 -10.43 6.33
N GLN A 344 47.28 -11.18 7.05
CA GLN A 344 48.49 -11.83 6.50
C GLN A 344 48.14 -13.00 5.59
N THR A 345 47.25 -13.90 6.04
CA THR A 345 46.88 -15.12 5.29
C THR A 345 45.94 -14.83 4.11
N LYS A 346 45.39 -13.61 4.02
CA LYS A 346 44.34 -13.23 3.05
C LYS A 346 43.14 -14.15 3.13
N SER A 347 42.80 -14.54 4.36
CA SER A 347 41.60 -15.29 4.72
C SER A 347 40.74 -14.48 5.68
N PHE A 348 39.47 -14.82 5.77
CA PHE A 348 38.54 -14.18 6.71
C PHE A 348 37.40 -15.12 7.02
N GLU A 349 36.86 -14.99 8.23
CA GLU A 349 35.72 -15.73 8.69
C GLU A 349 34.49 -14.81 8.81
N ILE A 350 33.36 -15.27 8.30
CA ILE A 350 32.08 -14.55 8.35
C ILE A 350 31.21 -15.30 9.34
N PRO A 351 30.82 -14.68 10.48
CA PRO A 351 29.80 -15.23 11.36
C PRO A 351 28.45 -15.24 10.64
N LEU A 352 27.68 -16.31 10.79
CA LEU A 352 26.38 -16.44 10.11
C LEU A 352 25.27 -15.59 10.73
N ASP A 353 25.47 -15.15 11.96
CA ASP A 353 24.55 -14.29 12.71
C ASP A 353 24.83 -12.79 12.53
N ILE A 354 25.80 -12.44 11.69
CA ILE A 354 26.28 -11.07 11.49
C ILE A 354 25.20 -10.02 11.23
N LEU A 355 24.04 -10.42 10.68
CA LEU A 355 22.94 -9.54 10.29
C LEU A 355 21.62 -9.89 10.96
N ILE A 356 21.61 -10.78 11.96
CA ILE A 356 20.37 -11.19 12.63
C ILE A 356 19.57 -10.01 13.16
N GLU A 357 20.24 -9.01 13.70
CA GLU A 357 19.62 -7.81 14.24
C GLU A 357 18.89 -6.95 13.19
N LYS A 358 19.27 -7.11 11.89
CA LYS A 358 18.67 -6.38 10.76
C LYS A 358 17.73 -7.25 9.91
N LEU A 359 17.45 -8.48 10.32
CA LEU A 359 16.57 -9.38 9.61
C LEU A 359 15.11 -8.99 9.82
N VAL A 360 14.59 -8.14 8.95
CA VAL A 360 13.17 -8.06 8.69
C VAL A 360 12.79 -9.30 7.89
N VAL A 361 12.19 -10.25 8.52
CA VAL A 361 12.07 -11.66 8.14
C VAL A 361 11.32 -11.93 6.83
N TYR A 362 10.64 -10.95 6.26
CA TYR A 362 9.86 -11.13 5.03
C TYR A 362 10.54 -10.71 3.75
N ASN A 363 11.62 -9.98 3.84
CA ASN A 363 12.41 -9.68 2.67
C ASN A 363 13.50 -10.73 2.59
N LYS A 364 13.32 -11.73 1.74
CA LYS A 364 14.37 -12.63 1.25
C LYS A 364 15.58 -11.76 0.92
N GLN A 365 16.49 -11.63 1.88
CA GLN A 365 17.56 -10.65 1.77
C GLN A 365 18.82 -11.33 1.27
N ARG A 366 19.45 -10.70 0.30
CA ARG A 366 20.75 -11.12 -0.22
C ARG A 366 21.76 -10.04 0.10
N TYR A 367 22.88 -10.48 0.66
CA TYR A 367 23.97 -9.60 1.00
C TYR A 367 25.23 -10.09 0.34
N ASN A 368 25.88 -9.24 -0.45
CA ASN A 368 27.21 -9.51 -0.93
C ASN A 368 28.22 -9.30 0.20
N VAL A 369 29.25 -10.13 0.26
CA VAL A 369 30.30 -9.99 1.23
C VAL A 369 31.60 -9.62 0.49
N GLY A 370 32.17 -8.50 0.89
CA GLY A 370 33.44 -8.01 0.37
C GLY A 370 34.40 -7.67 1.49
N ILE A 371 35.58 -7.22 1.11
CA ILE A 371 36.63 -6.81 2.04
C ILE A 371 37.05 -5.40 1.64
N ILE A 372 37.02 -4.48 2.59
CA ILE A 372 37.64 -3.17 2.47
C ILE A 372 39.14 -3.40 2.42
N ALA A 373 39.80 -2.96 1.36
CA ALA A 373 41.20 -3.17 1.14
C ALA A 373 41.86 -1.95 0.49
N PHE A 374 43.15 -1.79 0.73
CA PHE A 374 43.99 -0.83 0.03
C PHE A 374 44.68 -1.50 -1.18
N ASP A 375 44.44 -0.99 -2.37
CA ASP A 375 45.09 -1.42 -3.60
C ASP A 375 46.44 -0.71 -3.72
N LYS A 376 47.54 -1.42 -3.47
CA LYS A 376 48.91 -0.89 -3.53
C LYS A 376 49.30 -0.34 -4.89
N LYS A 377 48.77 -0.91 -5.97
CA LYS A 377 49.07 -0.49 -7.34
C LYS A 377 48.36 0.81 -7.70
N LYS A 378 47.16 1.01 -7.22
CA LYS A 378 46.32 2.19 -7.51
C LYS A 378 46.46 3.27 -6.44
N GLY A 379 47.04 2.97 -5.28
CA GLY A 379 47.24 3.87 -4.16
C GLY A 379 45.91 4.35 -3.51
N ARG A 380 44.88 3.50 -3.57
CA ARG A 380 43.54 3.87 -3.05
C ARG A 380 42.81 2.69 -2.45
N LYS A 381 41.83 2.98 -1.58
CA LYS A 381 40.90 1.98 -1.02
C LYS A 381 39.95 1.44 -2.08
N CYS A 382 39.53 0.19 -1.93
CA CYS A 382 38.60 -0.51 -2.77
C CYS A 382 37.85 -1.57 -1.95
N ILE A 383 36.72 -2.08 -2.51
CA ILE A 383 36.08 -3.28 -2.00
C ILE A 383 36.51 -4.49 -2.87
N VAL A 384 37.17 -5.43 -2.26
CA VAL A 384 37.50 -6.71 -2.87
C VAL A 384 36.33 -7.67 -2.70
N MET A 385 35.72 -8.07 -3.82
CA MET A 385 34.64 -9.06 -3.84
C MET A 385 35.19 -10.45 -4.14
N PRO A 386 35.00 -11.42 -3.22
CA PRO A 386 35.32 -12.81 -3.51
C PRO A 386 34.47 -13.30 -4.68
N SER A 387 35.10 -13.91 -5.69
CA SER A 387 34.41 -14.33 -6.90
C SER A 387 34.94 -15.68 -7.43
N ILE A 388 34.19 -16.27 -8.36
CA ILE A 388 34.61 -17.49 -9.08
C ILE A 388 34.65 -17.28 -10.58
N LYS A 389 35.52 -18.02 -11.25
CA LYS A 389 35.58 -18.04 -12.72
C LYS A 389 34.39 -18.83 -13.28
N LYS A 390 33.94 -18.46 -14.47
CA LYS A 390 32.93 -19.22 -15.22
C LYS A 390 33.48 -20.58 -15.58
N ALA A 391 32.76 -21.66 -15.27
CA ALA A 391 33.09 -22.99 -15.73
C ALA A 391 33.00 -23.06 -17.26
N LYS A 392 33.97 -23.71 -17.91
CA LYS A 392 34.00 -23.84 -19.38
C LYS A 392 32.86 -24.70 -19.92
N ASP A 393 32.47 -25.72 -19.16
CA ASP A 393 31.35 -26.62 -19.43
C ASP A 393 29.97 -26.11 -18.99
N GLY A 394 29.91 -24.88 -18.43
CA GLY A 394 28.70 -24.27 -17.94
C GLY A 394 28.16 -24.88 -16.64
N ASP A 395 28.94 -25.74 -15.96
CA ASP A 395 28.54 -26.31 -14.66
C ASP A 395 28.44 -25.20 -13.61
N ILE A 396 27.29 -25.17 -12.89
CA ILE A 396 27.00 -24.21 -11.83
C ILE A 396 27.24 -24.76 -10.43
N SER A 397 27.66 -26.03 -10.29
CA SER A 397 27.85 -26.68 -8.98
C SER A 397 28.74 -25.87 -8.03
N LYS A 398 29.79 -25.25 -8.57
CA LYS A 398 30.70 -24.39 -7.82
C LYS A 398 30.12 -23.07 -7.35
N ARG A 399 28.95 -22.68 -7.84
CA ARG A 399 28.24 -21.47 -7.36
C ARG A 399 27.58 -21.65 -6.00
N PHE A 400 27.40 -22.90 -5.57
CA PHE A 400 26.67 -23.19 -4.35
C PHE A 400 27.61 -23.79 -3.30
N CYS A 401 27.53 -23.26 -2.11
CA CYS A 401 28.09 -23.89 -0.93
C CYS A 401 26.95 -24.64 -0.21
N GLU A 402 27.30 -25.61 0.59
CA GLU A 402 26.32 -26.30 1.43
C GLU A 402 25.60 -25.28 2.34
N PRO A 403 24.26 -25.25 2.37
CA PRO A 403 23.53 -24.31 3.21
C PRO A 403 23.83 -24.56 4.70
N LEU A 404 24.12 -23.50 5.41
CA LEU A 404 24.26 -23.53 6.86
C LEU A 404 22.93 -23.11 7.47
N PHE A 405 22.29 -24.02 8.18
CA PHE A 405 21.05 -23.77 8.87
C PHE A 405 21.33 -23.45 10.32
N ALA A 406 20.93 -22.29 10.76
CA ALA A 406 20.91 -21.93 12.17
C ALA A 406 19.45 -21.67 12.56
N THR A 407 19.00 -22.35 13.60
CA THR A 407 17.66 -22.12 14.16
C THR A 407 17.73 -20.90 15.06
N TYR A 408 17.01 -19.85 14.70
CA TYR A 408 16.87 -18.66 15.50
C TYR A 408 15.42 -18.55 15.96
N THR A 409 15.20 -18.46 17.24
CA THR A 409 13.90 -18.16 17.84
C THR A 409 13.72 -16.66 17.77
N LEU A 410 12.89 -16.19 16.86
CA LEU A 410 12.55 -14.77 16.78
C LEU A 410 11.22 -14.51 17.48
N PRO A 411 11.07 -13.40 18.22
CA PRO A 411 9.81 -13.04 18.86
C PRO A 411 8.67 -12.94 17.84
N LYS A 412 7.46 -13.30 18.26
CA LYS A 412 6.24 -13.23 17.42
C LYS A 412 6.01 -11.82 16.86
N SER A 413 6.35 -10.78 17.61
CA SER A 413 6.27 -9.37 17.20
C SER A 413 7.07 -9.02 15.95
N TYR A 414 8.15 -9.73 15.67
CA TYR A 414 8.93 -9.56 14.43
C TYR A 414 8.15 -9.91 13.16
N PHE A 415 7.13 -10.76 13.29
CA PHE A 415 6.35 -11.30 12.17
C PHE A 415 4.99 -10.63 12.01
N ASP A 416 4.44 -10.04 13.07
CA ASP A 416 3.10 -9.46 13.06
C ASP A 416 2.99 -8.25 12.11
N THR A 417 4.05 -7.46 11.97
CA THR A 417 4.07 -6.28 11.09
C THR A 417 3.99 -6.64 9.61
N ASP A 418 4.57 -7.76 9.22
CA ASP A 418 4.62 -8.17 7.83
C ASP A 418 3.48 -9.11 7.44
N LEU A 419 2.93 -9.87 8.38
CA LEU A 419 1.65 -10.55 8.20
C LEU A 419 0.54 -9.52 7.95
N LYS A 420 0.56 -8.41 8.66
CA LYS A 420 -0.37 -7.30 8.43
C LYS A 420 -0.17 -6.69 7.03
N LYS A 421 1.06 -6.45 6.60
CA LYS A 421 1.35 -5.98 5.22
C LYS A 421 0.97 -7.00 4.15
N LEU A 422 1.16 -8.30 4.40
CA LEU A 422 0.77 -9.35 3.48
C LEU A 422 -0.76 -9.49 3.40
N VAL A 423 -1.43 -9.35 4.52
CA VAL A 423 -2.90 -9.34 4.62
C VAL A 423 -3.47 -8.11 3.95
N ASP A 424 -2.85 -6.94 4.11
CA ASP A 424 -3.27 -5.69 3.48
C ASP A 424 -2.99 -5.65 1.96
N ALA A 425 -1.97 -6.36 1.50
CA ALA A 425 -1.60 -6.46 0.09
C ALA A 425 -2.39 -7.51 -0.71
N ASN A 426 -3.10 -8.41 -0.04
CA ASN A 426 -3.82 -9.51 -0.67
C ASN A 426 -5.33 -9.39 -0.47
N SER A 427 -6.07 -10.03 -1.38
CA SER A 427 -7.53 -10.03 -1.39
C SER A 427 -8.12 -10.50 -0.05
N GLU A 428 -9.35 -10.09 0.20
CA GLU A 428 -10.18 -10.50 1.33
C GLU A 428 -10.23 -12.03 1.57
N ARG A 429 -10.07 -12.81 0.50
CA ARG A 429 -9.95 -14.28 0.55
C ARG A 429 -8.70 -14.72 1.32
N THR A 430 -7.58 -14.03 1.14
CA THR A 430 -6.32 -14.30 1.89
C THR A 430 -6.47 -13.95 3.36
N ARG A 431 -7.18 -12.86 3.70
CA ARG A 431 -7.50 -12.50 5.10
C ARG A 431 -8.35 -13.56 5.79
N LYS A 432 -9.39 -14.05 5.13
CA LYS A 432 -10.25 -15.15 5.65
C LYS A 432 -9.43 -16.42 5.87
N MET A 433 -8.54 -16.76 4.96
CA MET A 433 -7.71 -17.95 5.04
C MET A 433 -6.68 -17.87 6.17
N LEU A 434 -6.03 -16.73 6.37
CA LEU A 434 -5.07 -16.54 7.46
C LEU A 434 -5.73 -16.56 8.85
N LYS A 435 -6.97 -16.05 8.99
CA LYS A 435 -7.74 -16.12 10.24
C LYS A 435 -8.28 -17.53 10.56
N LEU A 436 -8.60 -18.32 9.54
CA LEU A 436 -9.16 -19.67 9.71
C LEU A 436 -8.15 -20.70 10.24
N TYR A 437 -6.85 -20.48 10.02
CA TYR A 437 -5.84 -21.51 10.24
C TYR A 437 -4.81 -21.18 11.32
N ASP A 438 -4.96 -20.05 12.03
CA ASP A 438 -4.02 -19.63 13.09
C ASP A 438 -2.53 -19.91 12.76
N LEU A 439 -2.14 -19.52 11.54
CA LEU A 439 -0.83 -19.81 10.95
C LEU A 439 0.31 -18.97 11.52
N THR A 440 0.22 -18.55 12.75
CA THR A 440 1.30 -17.85 13.43
C THR A 440 2.26 -18.83 14.10
N PRO A 441 3.40 -19.15 13.47
CA PRO A 441 4.38 -20.03 14.11
C PRO A 441 5.00 -19.34 15.32
N THR A 442 5.28 -20.13 16.33
CA THR A 442 5.95 -19.68 17.56
C THR A 442 7.47 -19.55 17.41
N ALA A 443 8.04 -20.19 16.39
CA ALA A 443 9.46 -20.12 16.06
C ALA A 443 9.67 -20.27 14.55
N TYR A 444 10.74 -19.66 14.01
CA TYR A 444 11.11 -19.77 12.59
C TYR A 444 12.53 -20.31 12.47
N GLU A 445 12.71 -21.33 11.64
CA GLU A 445 14.03 -21.75 11.20
C GLU A 445 14.51 -20.80 10.08
N LEU A 446 15.56 -20.05 10.38
CA LEU A 446 16.25 -19.24 9.39
C LEU A 446 17.46 -20.00 8.86
N ALA A 447 17.68 -19.85 7.57
CA ALA A 447 18.84 -20.38 6.90
C ALA A 447 19.71 -19.24 6.40
N THR A 448 21.01 -19.40 6.59
CA THR A 448 22.03 -18.64 5.87
C THR A 448 22.61 -19.54 4.79
N SER A 449 22.42 -19.16 3.53
CA SER A 449 22.91 -19.95 2.40
C SER A 449 23.95 -19.16 1.64
N PRO A 450 25.24 -19.55 1.74
CA PRO A 450 26.31 -18.95 0.96
C PRO A 450 26.25 -19.45 -0.49
N PHE A 451 26.45 -18.54 -1.42
CA PHE A 451 26.47 -18.85 -2.85
C PHE A 451 27.19 -17.76 -3.65
N TYR A 452 27.45 -18.02 -4.93
CA TYR A 452 27.92 -17.01 -5.86
C TYR A 452 26.77 -16.59 -6.78
N ASP A 453 26.44 -15.32 -6.78
CA ASP A 453 25.31 -14.75 -7.52
C ASP A 453 25.54 -14.75 -9.06
N ASP A 454 24.68 -14.10 -9.80
CA ASP A 454 24.77 -14.03 -11.27
C ASP A 454 26.00 -13.26 -11.75
N LYS A 455 26.52 -12.35 -10.92
CA LYS A 455 27.80 -11.66 -11.14
C LYS A 455 29.00 -12.51 -10.69
N ARG A 456 28.74 -13.67 -10.08
CA ARG A 456 29.71 -14.60 -9.48
C ARG A 456 30.43 -14.01 -8.27
N GLU A 457 29.81 -13.12 -7.57
CA GLU A 457 30.25 -12.54 -6.32
C GLU A 457 29.73 -13.37 -5.15
N PHE A 458 30.55 -13.53 -4.12
CA PHE A 458 30.15 -14.23 -2.92
C PHE A 458 29.04 -13.49 -2.21
N THR A 459 27.95 -14.20 -1.97
CA THR A 459 26.70 -13.65 -1.47
C THR A 459 26.13 -14.57 -0.40
N LEU A 460 25.56 -13.97 0.62
CA LEU A 460 24.78 -14.66 1.65
C LEU A 460 23.29 -14.43 1.38
N TYR A 461 22.52 -15.50 1.38
CA TYR A 461 21.07 -15.43 1.44
C TYR A 461 20.62 -15.68 2.88
N PHE A 462 19.79 -14.81 3.39
CA PHE A 462 19.10 -14.95 4.67
C PHE A 462 17.61 -15.09 4.44
N GLY A 463 17.01 -16.07 5.09
CA GLY A 463 15.56 -16.29 4.98
C GLY A 463 15.12 -17.61 5.61
N LYS A 464 13.87 -18.00 5.37
CA LYS A 464 13.37 -19.28 5.81
C LYS A 464 14.16 -20.42 5.16
N LYS A 465 14.44 -21.47 5.94
CA LYS A 465 15.16 -22.66 5.49
C LYS A 465 14.57 -23.25 4.19
N ASP A 466 13.25 -23.40 4.16
CA ASP A 466 12.54 -24.00 3.03
C ASP A 466 12.61 -23.15 1.75
N ASP A 467 12.85 -21.86 1.88
CA ASP A 467 12.90 -20.92 0.77
C ASP A 467 14.32 -20.68 0.22
N ALA A 468 15.36 -21.05 0.97
CA ALA A 468 16.73 -20.63 0.70
C ALA A 468 17.21 -21.01 -0.71
N LEU A 469 17.10 -22.27 -1.07
CA LEU A 469 17.58 -22.75 -2.38
C LEU A 469 16.65 -22.29 -3.53
N GLU A 470 15.33 -22.19 -3.31
CA GLU A 470 14.43 -21.60 -4.31
C GLU A 470 14.81 -20.15 -4.62
N ALA A 471 15.28 -19.42 -3.60
CA ALA A 471 15.64 -18.02 -3.77
C ALA A 471 16.97 -17.84 -4.54
N ILE A 472 17.94 -18.76 -4.37
CA ILE A 472 19.28 -18.58 -4.89
C ILE A 472 19.54 -19.36 -6.19
N TYR A 473 18.81 -20.44 -6.47
CA TYR A 473 19.02 -21.22 -7.71
C TYR A 473 18.58 -20.39 -8.94
N PRO A 474 19.41 -20.34 -10.00
CA PRO A 474 19.05 -19.57 -11.19
C PRO A 474 17.82 -20.16 -11.86
N PRO A 475 16.92 -19.33 -12.42
CA PRO A 475 15.75 -19.83 -13.15
C PRO A 475 16.16 -20.71 -14.33
N CYS A 476 15.50 -21.84 -14.50
CA CYS A 476 15.67 -22.69 -15.67
C CYS A 476 15.23 -21.92 -16.94
N LYS A 477 16.00 -22.05 -18.02
CA LYS A 477 15.76 -21.32 -19.27
C LYS A 477 14.68 -21.99 -20.11
N LEU A 478 13.49 -21.40 -20.16
CA LEU A 478 12.40 -21.85 -21.05
C LEU A 478 12.78 -21.62 -22.52
N THR A 479 12.73 -22.66 -23.34
CA THR A 479 13.10 -22.63 -24.76
C THR A 479 11.94 -22.87 -25.71
N SER A 480 10.88 -23.54 -25.26
CA SER A 480 9.66 -23.76 -26.06
C SER A 480 8.44 -23.87 -25.16
N LEU A 481 7.32 -23.40 -25.67
CA LEU A 481 5.99 -23.55 -25.08
C LEU A 481 5.00 -23.82 -26.21
N LYS A 482 4.22 -24.90 -26.12
CA LYS A 482 3.18 -25.24 -27.07
C LYS A 482 1.91 -25.70 -26.33
N THR A 483 0.77 -25.40 -26.91
CA THR A 483 -0.54 -25.84 -26.45
C THR A 483 -1.34 -26.41 -27.61
N LYS A 484 -2.05 -27.54 -27.39
CA LYS A 484 -2.92 -28.15 -28.39
C LYS A 484 -4.07 -28.86 -27.67
N GLY A 485 -5.29 -28.31 -27.77
CA GLY A 485 -6.45 -28.81 -27.00
C GLY A 485 -6.16 -28.73 -25.50
N ASN A 486 -6.26 -29.88 -24.84
CA ASN A 486 -5.95 -30.00 -23.38
C ASN A 486 -4.48 -30.29 -23.06
N ARG A 487 -3.58 -30.28 -24.07
CA ARG A 487 -2.17 -30.68 -23.92
C ARG A 487 -1.25 -29.48 -23.88
N LEU A 488 -0.40 -29.41 -22.83
CA LEU A 488 0.66 -28.42 -22.63
C LEU A 488 2.02 -29.09 -22.82
N GLU A 489 2.86 -28.51 -23.67
CA GLU A 489 4.25 -28.98 -23.88
C GLU A 489 5.21 -27.81 -23.58
N LEU A 490 6.15 -28.08 -22.66
CA LEU A 490 7.21 -27.16 -22.29
C LEU A 490 8.58 -27.77 -22.63
N ALA A 491 9.49 -26.95 -23.14
CA ALA A 491 10.89 -27.37 -23.21
C ALA A 491 11.74 -26.29 -22.54
N PHE A 492 12.63 -26.71 -21.67
CA PHE A 492 13.52 -25.83 -20.94
C PHE A 492 14.88 -26.46 -20.70
N ASN A 493 15.86 -25.61 -20.38
CA ASN A 493 17.21 -26.04 -20.06
C ASN A 493 17.47 -25.82 -18.58
N ILE A 494 17.95 -26.88 -17.91
CA ILE A 494 18.47 -26.83 -16.56
C ILE A 494 19.98 -26.72 -16.66
N PRO A 495 20.64 -25.78 -16.00
CA PRO A 495 22.11 -25.72 -15.94
C PRO A 495 22.65 -27.03 -15.38
N ASN A 496 23.78 -27.49 -15.89
CA ASN A 496 24.45 -28.64 -15.30
C ASN A 496 24.91 -28.29 -13.89
N ASP A 497 24.57 -29.14 -12.93
CA ASP A 497 24.98 -29.06 -11.54
C ASP A 497 25.27 -30.47 -11.05
N GLN A 498 26.57 -30.78 -10.83
CA GLN A 498 27.02 -32.11 -10.42
C GLN A 498 26.47 -32.53 -9.06
N ASN A 499 26.06 -31.56 -8.24
CA ASN A 499 25.55 -31.80 -6.89
C ASN A 499 24.01 -31.75 -6.82
N ALA A 500 23.33 -31.70 -7.98
CA ALA A 500 21.88 -31.62 -8.04
C ALA A 500 21.28 -32.67 -8.97
N LYS A 501 20.18 -33.26 -8.56
CA LYS A 501 19.38 -34.20 -9.33
C LYS A 501 18.05 -33.59 -9.72
N PHE A 502 17.73 -33.62 -11.02
CA PHE A 502 16.38 -33.25 -11.48
C PHE A 502 15.38 -34.35 -11.13
N ASP A 503 14.33 -34.00 -10.39
CA ASP A 503 13.29 -34.92 -9.90
C ASP A 503 11.97 -34.79 -10.69
N GLY A 504 11.77 -33.69 -11.43
CA GLY A 504 10.57 -33.48 -12.24
C GLY A 504 10.21 -32.03 -12.50
N LEU A 505 9.07 -31.85 -13.17
CA LEU A 505 8.43 -30.55 -13.33
C LEU A 505 7.03 -30.64 -12.74
N VAL A 506 6.62 -29.64 -11.99
CA VAL A 506 5.28 -29.58 -11.40
C VAL A 506 4.59 -28.26 -11.70
N LEU A 507 3.28 -28.30 -11.81
CA LEU A 507 2.38 -27.17 -11.75
C LEU A 507 1.85 -27.07 -10.31
N LYS A 508 2.28 -26.04 -9.58
CA LYS A 508 2.01 -25.88 -8.14
C LYS A 508 0.98 -24.77 -7.93
N TYR A 509 -0.09 -25.08 -7.18
CA TYR A 509 -1.07 -24.06 -6.82
C TYR A 509 -0.46 -22.99 -5.93
N ARG A 510 -0.74 -21.73 -6.26
CA ARG A 510 -0.25 -20.59 -5.47
C ARG A 510 -1.15 -20.36 -4.25
N SER A 511 -1.00 -21.20 -3.27
CA SER A 511 -1.68 -21.13 -1.98
C SER A 511 -0.66 -21.20 -0.84
N VAL A 512 -0.95 -20.54 0.26
CA VAL A 512 -0.15 -20.62 1.50
C VAL A 512 -0.56 -21.82 2.33
N ILE A 513 -1.76 -22.35 2.06
CA ILE A 513 -2.43 -23.36 2.87
C ILE A 513 -2.43 -24.73 2.19
N GLU A 514 -2.68 -24.75 0.88
CA GLU A 514 -2.85 -25.98 0.12
C GLU A 514 -1.61 -26.25 -0.73
N ASP A 515 -0.98 -27.39 -0.52
CA ASP A 515 0.14 -27.87 -1.36
C ASP A 515 -0.36 -28.80 -2.45
N ILE A 516 -1.09 -28.23 -3.44
CA ILE A 516 -1.54 -28.97 -4.61
C ILE A 516 -0.49 -28.88 -5.71
N GLN A 517 0.01 -30.03 -6.16
CA GLN A 517 1.03 -30.14 -7.20
C GLN A 517 0.59 -31.15 -8.26
N ILE A 518 0.70 -30.76 -9.54
CA ILE A 518 0.39 -31.62 -10.68
C ILE A 518 1.68 -31.88 -11.43
N PRO A 519 2.16 -33.14 -11.53
CA PRO A 519 3.41 -33.49 -12.19
C PRO A 519 3.27 -33.49 -13.72
N PHE A 520 4.38 -33.19 -14.41
CA PHE A 520 4.52 -33.35 -15.85
C PHE A 520 5.28 -34.63 -16.19
N ASP A 521 4.96 -35.24 -17.32
CA ASP A 521 5.83 -36.25 -17.92
C ASP A 521 7.07 -35.58 -18.50
N CYS A 522 8.27 -36.02 -18.07
CA CYS A 522 9.53 -35.37 -18.43
C CYS A 522 10.46 -36.32 -19.17
N LYS A 523 10.99 -35.88 -20.33
CA LYS A 523 12.06 -36.56 -21.07
C LYS A 523 13.32 -35.72 -21.06
N LEU A 524 14.43 -36.32 -20.65
CA LEU A 524 15.72 -35.63 -20.46
C LEU A 524 16.67 -35.90 -21.64
N LYS A 525 17.43 -34.85 -22.04
CA LYS A 525 18.53 -34.96 -23.00
C LYS A 525 19.72 -34.16 -22.53
N LYS A 526 20.78 -34.82 -22.10
CA LYS A 526 22.05 -34.14 -21.70
C LYS A 526 22.69 -33.44 -22.88
N LYS A 527 23.20 -32.26 -22.64
CA LYS A 527 23.94 -31.40 -23.56
C LYS A 527 25.12 -30.77 -22.83
N ASP A 528 26.10 -30.24 -23.60
CA ASP A 528 27.19 -29.49 -23.00
C ASP A 528 26.66 -28.23 -22.33
N GLY A 529 26.93 -28.09 -21.04
CA GLY A 529 26.55 -26.94 -20.21
C GLY A 529 25.11 -26.97 -19.64
N PHE A 530 24.25 -27.84 -20.12
CA PHE A 530 22.86 -27.96 -19.62
C PHE A 530 22.17 -29.30 -19.93
N THR A 531 21.17 -29.62 -19.17
CA THR A 531 20.24 -30.73 -19.51
C THR A 531 18.95 -30.12 -20.07
N ARG A 532 18.58 -30.54 -21.29
CA ARG A 532 17.30 -30.18 -21.89
C ARG A 532 16.20 -31.10 -21.38
N VAL A 533 15.13 -30.50 -20.89
CA VAL A 533 13.91 -31.18 -20.45
C VAL A 533 12.80 -30.89 -21.45
N ASN A 534 12.12 -31.93 -21.94
CA ASN A 534 10.86 -31.80 -22.67
C ASN A 534 9.76 -32.37 -21.75
N ALA A 535 8.84 -31.52 -21.33
CA ALA A 535 7.80 -31.82 -20.37
C ALA A 535 6.43 -31.71 -21.02
N THR A 536 5.54 -32.64 -20.71
CA THR A 536 4.18 -32.70 -21.22
C THR A 536 3.19 -32.89 -20.07
N LEU A 537 2.07 -32.16 -20.14
CA LEU A 537 0.93 -32.30 -19.22
C LEU A 537 -0.36 -32.31 -20.06
N GLU A 538 -1.19 -33.31 -19.84
CA GLU A 538 -2.55 -33.37 -20.41
C GLU A 538 -3.54 -33.05 -19.28
N PHE A 539 -4.32 -31.99 -19.46
CA PHE A 539 -5.34 -31.59 -18.51
C PHE A 539 -6.59 -32.47 -18.64
N LYS A 540 -7.19 -32.82 -17.50
CA LYS A 540 -8.43 -33.60 -17.39
C LYS A 540 -9.36 -32.91 -16.39
N GLY A 541 -10.66 -33.05 -16.57
CA GLY A 541 -11.66 -32.40 -15.72
C GLY A 541 -11.68 -32.87 -14.27
N ASP A 542 -11.10 -34.03 -13.96
CA ASP A 542 -10.97 -34.59 -12.61
C ASP A 542 -9.74 -34.12 -11.85
N MET A 543 -8.88 -33.31 -12.48
CA MET A 543 -7.70 -32.76 -11.80
C MET A 543 -8.07 -31.76 -10.69
N PRO A 544 -7.32 -31.71 -9.57
CA PRO A 544 -7.61 -30.86 -8.43
C PRO A 544 -7.22 -29.38 -8.73
N LEU A 545 -7.63 -28.85 -9.88
CA LEU A 545 -7.36 -27.48 -10.28
C LEU A 545 -8.28 -26.52 -9.55
N LYS A 546 -7.72 -25.47 -8.98
CA LYS A 546 -8.43 -24.37 -8.32
C LYS A 546 -8.11 -23.04 -9.00
N GLU A 547 -9.07 -22.14 -9.05
CA GLU A 547 -8.84 -20.79 -9.51
C GLU A 547 -7.83 -20.09 -8.58
N ILE A 548 -6.93 -19.26 -8.95
CA ILE A 548 -6.65 -18.49 -10.17
C ILE A 548 -5.22 -18.80 -10.67
N PHE A 549 -4.19 -18.74 -9.76
CA PHE A 549 -2.77 -18.74 -10.16
C PHE A 549 -2.04 -20.03 -9.82
N TRP A 550 -1.29 -20.50 -10.81
CA TRP A 550 -0.46 -21.70 -10.73
C TRP A 550 0.96 -21.41 -11.14
N ASP A 551 1.90 -21.84 -10.34
CA ASP A 551 3.32 -21.65 -10.56
C ASP A 551 3.93 -22.90 -11.17
N VAL A 552 4.61 -22.79 -12.32
CA VAL A 552 5.38 -23.90 -12.87
C VAL A 552 6.78 -23.92 -12.28
N ARG A 553 7.19 -25.08 -11.74
CA ARG A 553 8.47 -25.24 -11.03
C ARG A 553 9.17 -26.52 -11.45
N ALA A 554 10.47 -26.42 -11.76
CA ALA A 554 11.35 -27.56 -11.88
C ALA A 554 11.75 -28.02 -10.47
N VAL A 555 11.54 -29.29 -10.17
CA VAL A 555 11.93 -29.89 -8.89
C VAL A 555 13.35 -30.41 -9.01
N VAL A 556 14.23 -29.89 -8.18
CA VAL A 556 15.63 -30.26 -8.14
C VAL A 556 15.97 -30.69 -6.72
N GLU A 557 16.47 -31.89 -6.56
CA GLU A 557 16.99 -32.41 -5.29
C GLU A 557 18.44 -32.00 -5.13
N LYS A 558 18.72 -31.26 -4.06
CA LYS A 558 20.08 -30.81 -3.72
C LYS A 558 20.24 -30.74 -2.21
N TYR A 559 21.38 -31.20 -1.70
CA TYR A 559 21.65 -31.25 -0.25
C TYR A 559 20.55 -31.97 0.55
N GLY A 560 20.00 -33.07 -0.01
CA GLY A 560 18.96 -33.87 0.64
C GLY A 560 17.56 -33.22 0.70
N ALA A 561 17.35 -32.06 0.05
CA ALA A 561 16.08 -31.37 0.02
C ALA A 561 15.59 -31.12 -1.40
N LYS A 562 14.26 -31.20 -1.60
CA LYS A 562 13.61 -30.88 -2.88
C LYS A 562 13.44 -29.36 -3.00
N GLN A 563 13.84 -28.82 -4.14
CA GLN A 563 13.79 -27.41 -4.43
C GLN A 563 12.92 -27.11 -5.65
N TYR A 564 12.13 -26.03 -5.57
CA TYR A 564 11.18 -25.63 -6.59
C TYR A 564 11.74 -24.47 -7.43
N VAL A 565 12.47 -24.79 -8.48
CA VAL A 565 13.18 -23.83 -9.31
C VAL A 565 12.26 -23.18 -10.34
N LYS A 566 12.30 -21.85 -10.47
CA LYS A 566 11.50 -21.08 -11.41
C LYS A 566 11.91 -21.32 -12.86
N LEU A 567 10.94 -21.24 -13.79
CA LEU A 567 11.21 -21.21 -15.21
C LEU A 567 11.14 -19.76 -15.72
N GLY A 568 12.27 -19.28 -16.26
CA GLY A 568 12.38 -17.97 -16.88
C GLY A 568 12.59 -18.08 -18.39
N TYR A 569 12.27 -17.04 -19.12
CA TYR A 569 12.57 -16.99 -20.56
C TYR A 569 13.70 -15.97 -20.86
N ASN A 570 14.58 -16.33 -21.79
CA ASN A 570 15.61 -15.45 -22.31
C ASN A 570 15.44 -15.19 -23.82
N GLY A 571 14.25 -15.39 -24.35
CA GLY A 571 14.03 -15.32 -25.80
C GLY A 571 12.83 -14.48 -26.22
N TYR A 572 13.04 -13.61 -27.21
CA TYR A 572 11.99 -12.81 -27.83
C TYR A 572 10.86 -13.67 -28.42
N ALA A 573 11.21 -14.85 -28.97
CA ALA A 573 10.26 -15.72 -29.69
C ALA A 573 9.07 -16.23 -28.84
N ILE A 574 9.33 -16.67 -27.58
CA ILE A 574 8.25 -17.17 -26.71
C ILE A 574 7.31 -16.03 -26.32
N LYS A 575 7.88 -14.86 -26.01
CA LYS A 575 7.09 -13.67 -25.69
C LYS A 575 6.22 -13.26 -26.89
N GLN A 576 6.78 -13.24 -28.10
CA GLN A 576 5.99 -12.95 -29.32
C GLN A 576 4.87 -13.98 -29.48
N LYS A 577 5.15 -15.26 -29.30
CA LYS A 577 4.13 -16.30 -29.41
C LYS A 577 2.93 -16.03 -28.48
N LEU A 578 3.16 -15.66 -27.21
CA LEU A 578 2.06 -15.34 -26.28
C LEU A 578 1.23 -14.13 -26.70
N TYR A 579 1.87 -13.15 -27.35
CA TYR A 579 1.16 -11.94 -27.79
C TYR A 579 0.41 -12.13 -29.12
N PHE A 580 0.95 -12.95 -30.04
CA PHE A 580 0.40 -13.09 -31.40
C PHE A 580 -0.39 -14.38 -31.62
N SER A 581 -0.36 -15.32 -30.70
CA SER A 581 -1.11 -16.58 -30.83
C SER A 581 -2.04 -16.79 -29.63
N ASN A 582 -3.11 -17.57 -29.85
CA ASN A 582 -3.98 -17.98 -28.75
C ASN A 582 -3.37 -19.16 -28.02
N VAL A 583 -2.56 -18.89 -27.01
CA VAL A 583 -1.86 -19.90 -26.20
C VAL A 583 -2.67 -20.18 -24.94
N GLN A 584 -3.43 -21.27 -24.97
CA GLN A 584 -4.23 -21.79 -23.86
C GLN A 584 -4.41 -23.30 -24.03
N CYS A 585 -4.76 -23.97 -22.93
CA CYS A 585 -5.27 -25.34 -22.94
C CYS A 585 -6.70 -25.35 -22.42
N ASP A 586 -7.52 -26.20 -23.00
CA ASP A 586 -8.86 -26.48 -22.54
C ASP A 586 -8.75 -27.56 -21.45
N VAL A 587 -9.24 -27.30 -20.26
CA VAL A 587 -9.24 -28.26 -19.16
C VAL A 587 -10.51 -29.11 -19.21
N ASP A 588 -11.62 -28.44 -19.39
CA ASP A 588 -12.95 -28.99 -19.66
C ASP A 588 -13.75 -27.98 -20.50
N ASP A 589 -15.06 -28.24 -20.70
CA ASP A 589 -15.93 -27.37 -21.49
C ASP A 589 -16.07 -25.95 -20.91
N LYS A 590 -15.91 -25.80 -19.59
CA LYS A 590 -16.11 -24.55 -18.88
C LYS A 590 -14.80 -23.83 -18.53
N HIS A 591 -13.67 -24.52 -18.44
CA HIS A 591 -12.43 -23.95 -17.90
C HIS A 591 -11.27 -24.01 -18.88
N ILE A 592 -10.41 -22.99 -18.76
CA ILE A 592 -9.16 -22.87 -19.50
C ILE A 592 -7.99 -22.60 -18.56
N ILE A 593 -6.81 -23.02 -18.99
CA ILE A 593 -5.54 -22.62 -18.36
C ILE A 593 -4.63 -22.00 -19.41
N PHE A 594 -4.02 -20.87 -19.11
CA PHE A 594 -3.15 -20.14 -20.04
C PHE A 594 -1.92 -19.55 -19.33
N PRO A 595 -0.77 -19.46 -20.05
CA PRO A 595 0.47 -18.94 -19.51
C PRO A 595 0.48 -17.40 -19.49
N TYR A 596 1.20 -16.85 -18.49
CA TYR A 596 1.55 -15.44 -18.44
C TYR A 596 2.97 -15.25 -17.89
N PHE A 597 3.58 -14.08 -18.14
CA PHE A 597 4.87 -13.75 -17.59
C PHE A 597 4.74 -12.72 -16.47
N THR A 598 5.48 -12.95 -15.39
CA THR A 598 5.69 -11.95 -14.34
C THR A 598 6.58 -10.80 -14.84
N LYS A 599 6.65 -9.68 -14.13
CA LYS A 599 7.56 -8.56 -14.43
C LYS A 599 9.03 -9.01 -14.55
N LYS A 600 9.43 -10.06 -13.80
CA LYS A 600 10.79 -10.65 -13.82
C LYS A 600 11.01 -11.69 -14.92
N GLY A 601 10.04 -11.89 -15.82
CA GLY A 601 10.17 -12.85 -16.92
C GLY A 601 10.01 -14.32 -16.53
N ILE A 602 9.43 -14.62 -15.36
CA ILE A 602 9.10 -15.98 -14.92
C ILE A 602 7.74 -16.37 -15.51
N ILE A 603 7.65 -17.58 -16.08
CA ILE A 603 6.38 -18.10 -16.59
C ILE A 603 5.58 -18.73 -15.47
N ASN A 604 4.29 -18.43 -15.48
CA ASN A 604 3.29 -19.03 -14.61
C ASN A 604 1.99 -19.19 -15.39
N PHE A 605 0.98 -19.83 -14.79
CA PHE A 605 -0.29 -20.12 -15.44
C PHE A 605 -1.45 -19.52 -14.64
N CYS A 606 -2.54 -19.21 -15.36
CA CYS A 606 -3.80 -18.79 -14.77
C CYS A 606 -4.90 -19.76 -15.22
N PHE A 607 -5.59 -20.38 -14.27
CA PHE A 607 -6.75 -21.24 -14.46
C PHE A 607 -8.00 -20.49 -14.07
N ARG A 608 -9.01 -20.48 -14.93
CA ARG A 608 -10.30 -19.81 -14.70
C ARG A 608 -11.39 -20.31 -15.64
N GLU A 609 -12.62 -19.95 -15.36
CA GLU A 609 -13.70 -20.14 -16.30
C GLU A 609 -13.39 -19.50 -17.67
N ARG A 610 -13.85 -20.18 -18.72
CA ARG A 610 -13.76 -19.71 -20.11
C ARG A 610 -14.74 -18.57 -20.34
N SER A 611 -14.26 -17.45 -20.83
CA SER A 611 -15.12 -16.41 -21.36
C SER A 611 -15.42 -16.67 -22.84
N GLU A 612 -16.53 -16.13 -23.33
CA GLU A 612 -16.90 -16.16 -24.74
C GLU A 612 -15.83 -15.56 -25.68
N TYR A 613 -14.94 -14.72 -25.15
CA TYR A 613 -13.85 -14.08 -25.88
C TYR A 613 -12.56 -14.92 -25.94
N ASP A 614 -12.46 -16.05 -25.26
CA ASP A 614 -11.25 -16.88 -25.21
C ASP A 614 -11.11 -17.78 -26.46
N THR A 615 -11.30 -17.21 -27.62
CA THR A 615 -11.27 -17.91 -28.90
C THR A 615 -10.07 -17.51 -29.77
N ALA A 616 -9.71 -18.38 -30.72
CA ALA A 616 -8.69 -18.07 -31.71
C ALA A 616 -9.14 -16.95 -32.67
N GLU A 617 -10.45 -16.81 -32.88
CA GLU A 617 -11.03 -15.73 -33.69
C GLU A 617 -10.76 -14.36 -33.07
N VAL A 618 -11.04 -14.20 -31.75
CA VAL A 618 -10.77 -12.95 -31.06
C VAL A 618 -9.28 -12.62 -31.08
N LYS A 619 -8.40 -13.63 -30.95
CA LYS A 619 -6.95 -13.40 -31.10
C LYS A 619 -6.58 -12.94 -32.50
N ARG A 620 -7.20 -13.50 -33.54
CA ARG A 620 -6.99 -13.03 -34.96
C ARG A 620 -7.46 -11.58 -35.12
N LYS A 621 -8.63 -11.22 -34.55
CA LYS A 621 -9.12 -9.83 -34.55
C LYS A 621 -8.13 -8.89 -33.84
N GLU A 622 -7.55 -9.31 -32.73
CA GLU A 622 -6.53 -8.52 -31.99
C GLU A 622 -5.27 -8.30 -32.84
N VAL A 623 -4.77 -9.34 -33.46
CA VAL A 623 -3.58 -9.25 -34.33
C VAL A 623 -3.85 -8.37 -35.55
N LEU A 624 -5.03 -8.50 -36.20
CA LEU A 624 -5.44 -7.65 -37.29
C LEU A 624 -5.53 -6.18 -36.87
N ALA A 625 -6.15 -5.90 -35.74
CA ALA A 625 -6.21 -4.54 -35.18
C ALA A 625 -4.81 -3.97 -34.92
N TYR A 626 -3.88 -4.80 -34.46
CA TYR A 626 -2.50 -4.38 -34.23
C TYR A 626 -1.76 -4.08 -35.55
N ILE A 627 -1.96 -4.88 -36.57
CA ILE A 627 -1.38 -4.62 -37.91
C ILE A 627 -1.95 -3.30 -38.47
N LEU A 628 -3.25 -3.11 -38.38
CA LEU A 628 -3.91 -1.86 -38.80
C LEU A 628 -3.38 -0.65 -38.00
N TYR A 629 -3.13 -0.83 -36.70
CA TYR A 629 -2.51 0.20 -35.86
C TYR A 629 -1.11 0.55 -36.32
N ILE A 630 -0.28 -0.43 -36.69
CA ILE A 630 1.07 -0.15 -37.25
C ILE A 630 0.96 0.66 -38.53
N LEU A 631 0.03 0.33 -39.43
CA LEU A 631 -0.13 0.98 -40.71
C LEU A 631 -0.77 2.38 -40.61
N SER A 632 -1.72 2.57 -39.72
CA SER A 632 -2.53 3.80 -39.61
C SER A 632 -2.39 4.57 -38.29
N GLY A 633 -1.62 4.05 -37.36
CA GLY A 633 -1.58 4.56 -35.95
C GLY A 633 -1.11 6.00 -35.85
N LEU A 634 -0.13 6.43 -36.64
CA LEU A 634 0.31 7.82 -36.70
C LEU A 634 -0.81 8.78 -37.12
N PHE A 635 -1.62 8.39 -38.10
CA PHE A 635 -2.75 9.17 -38.57
C PHE A 635 -3.89 9.16 -37.53
N LEU A 636 -4.22 8.00 -36.97
CA LEU A 636 -5.30 7.85 -35.98
C LEU A 636 -4.95 8.52 -34.64
N SER A 637 -3.70 8.49 -34.23
CA SER A 637 -3.26 9.16 -32.99
C SER A 637 -3.38 10.69 -33.06
N ARG A 638 -3.28 11.26 -34.28
CA ARG A 638 -3.50 12.70 -34.52
C ARG A 638 -4.97 13.11 -34.46
N LYS A 639 -5.90 12.14 -34.54
CA LYS A 639 -7.35 12.43 -34.50
C LYS A 639 -7.89 12.75 -33.12
N ASN A 640 -7.09 12.61 -32.08
CA ASN A 640 -7.51 12.84 -30.71
C ASN A 640 -8.79 12.06 -30.33
N ILE A 641 -8.70 10.73 -30.40
CA ILE A 641 -9.84 9.83 -30.16
C ILE A 641 -10.10 9.72 -28.66
N TRP A 642 -11.34 9.97 -28.25
CA TRP A 642 -11.83 9.74 -26.91
C TRP A 642 -12.69 8.49 -26.87
N ILE A 643 -12.44 7.60 -25.90
CA ILE A 643 -13.27 6.41 -25.67
C ILE A 643 -13.94 6.53 -24.32
N VAL A 644 -15.28 6.51 -24.36
CA VAL A 644 -16.13 6.47 -23.17
C VAL A 644 -16.68 5.08 -23.00
N TYR A 645 -16.73 4.57 -21.76
CA TYR A 645 -17.26 3.24 -21.46
C TYR A 645 -17.66 3.15 -19.99
N GLU A 646 -18.41 2.11 -19.64
CA GLU A 646 -18.75 1.77 -18.27
C GLU A 646 -18.46 0.29 -18.00
N LYS A 647 -18.85 -0.18 -16.85
CA LYS A 647 -18.52 -1.49 -16.27
C LYS A 647 -18.60 -2.63 -17.28
N PHE A 648 -17.41 -3.24 -17.59
CA PHE A 648 -17.23 -4.32 -18.56
C PHE A 648 -17.70 -4.00 -19.99
N CYS A 649 -17.90 -2.72 -20.34
CA CYS A 649 -18.53 -2.28 -21.57
C CYS A 649 -19.93 -2.93 -21.79
N LYS A 650 -20.68 -3.14 -20.71
CA LYS A 650 -22.05 -3.67 -20.74
C LYS A 650 -23.09 -2.69 -20.22
N MET A 651 -22.65 -1.59 -19.60
CA MET A 651 -23.51 -0.61 -18.92
C MET A 651 -23.52 0.71 -19.68
N ALA A 652 -24.65 1.43 -19.60
CA ALA A 652 -24.82 2.79 -20.13
C ALA A 652 -25.85 3.53 -19.26
N GLN A 653 -25.52 3.85 -18.00
CA GLN A 653 -26.42 4.45 -17.03
C GLN A 653 -25.72 5.26 -15.92
N ASP A 654 -24.39 5.37 -15.93
CA ASP A 654 -23.58 6.10 -14.94
C ASP A 654 -22.92 7.34 -15.57
N ASN A 655 -21.96 7.95 -14.90
CA ASN A 655 -21.31 9.20 -15.33
C ASN A 655 -20.72 9.12 -16.75
N GLY A 656 -20.20 7.97 -17.18
CA GLY A 656 -19.71 7.77 -18.55
C GLY A 656 -20.81 7.97 -19.59
N TYR A 657 -21.97 7.36 -19.36
CA TYR A 657 -23.13 7.50 -20.25
C TYR A 657 -23.64 8.93 -20.32
N TYR A 658 -23.85 9.60 -19.17
CA TYR A 658 -24.38 10.97 -19.15
C TYR A 658 -23.41 11.97 -19.77
N PHE A 659 -22.10 11.82 -19.52
CA PHE A 659 -21.09 12.61 -20.21
C PHE A 659 -21.10 12.40 -21.72
N PHE A 660 -21.16 11.15 -22.18
CA PHE A 660 -21.25 10.84 -23.61
C PHE A 660 -22.53 11.41 -24.23
N LYS A 661 -23.67 11.24 -23.56
CA LYS A 661 -24.96 11.80 -23.99
C LYS A 661 -24.85 13.32 -24.17
N TYR A 662 -24.30 14.02 -23.17
CA TYR A 662 -24.04 15.45 -23.26
C TYR A 662 -23.22 15.80 -24.52
N CYS A 663 -22.11 15.08 -24.74
CA CYS A 663 -21.27 15.32 -25.90
C CYS A 663 -22.00 15.12 -27.24
N MET A 664 -22.87 14.13 -27.31
CA MET A 664 -23.61 13.84 -28.54
C MET A 664 -24.74 14.85 -28.83
N GLU A 665 -25.40 15.35 -27.77
CA GLU A 665 -26.59 16.20 -27.89
C GLU A 665 -26.28 17.71 -27.89
N ASN A 666 -25.12 18.13 -27.32
CA ASN A 666 -24.80 19.55 -27.12
C ASN A 666 -23.59 20.05 -27.92
N LEU A 667 -22.72 19.17 -28.41
CA LEU A 667 -21.54 19.55 -29.18
C LEU A 667 -21.85 19.57 -30.68
N ASP A 668 -21.12 20.41 -31.43
CA ASP A 668 -21.20 20.43 -32.88
C ASP A 668 -20.61 19.16 -33.55
N GLU A 669 -20.87 18.94 -34.84
CA GLU A 669 -20.40 17.75 -35.56
C GLU A 669 -18.87 17.64 -35.68
N LYS A 670 -18.15 18.75 -35.54
CA LYS A 670 -16.68 18.79 -35.61
C LYS A 670 -16.09 18.38 -34.27
N GLU A 671 -16.67 18.86 -33.20
CA GLU A 671 -16.23 18.58 -31.81
C GLU A 671 -16.48 17.13 -31.40
N LYS A 672 -17.69 16.58 -31.68
CA LYS A 672 -18.02 15.21 -31.30
C LYS A 672 -17.47 14.13 -32.23
N LYS A 673 -16.88 14.50 -33.39
CA LYS A 673 -16.46 13.59 -34.47
C LYS A 673 -15.63 12.39 -33.99
N ASN A 674 -14.78 12.58 -32.99
CA ASN A 674 -13.84 11.56 -32.52
C ASN A 674 -14.14 11.06 -31.07
N ILE A 675 -15.36 11.29 -30.58
CA ILE A 675 -15.84 10.79 -29.30
C ILE A 675 -16.68 9.55 -29.56
N TYR A 676 -16.32 8.45 -28.87
CA TYR A 676 -16.96 7.14 -29.09
C TYR A 676 -17.34 6.49 -27.77
N TYR A 677 -18.50 5.85 -27.74
CA TYR A 677 -18.93 4.98 -26.64
C TYR A 677 -18.69 3.52 -27.00
N VAL A 678 -18.09 2.76 -26.09
CA VAL A 678 -17.85 1.31 -26.28
C VAL A 678 -18.82 0.54 -25.42
N ILE A 679 -19.60 -0.32 -26.06
CA ILE A 679 -20.56 -1.21 -25.39
C ILE A 679 -20.69 -2.53 -26.16
N ASP A 680 -20.94 -3.62 -25.44
CA ASP A 680 -21.40 -4.89 -26.03
C ASP A 680 -22.82 -4.70 -26.56
N LYS A 681 -23.00 -4.74 -27.87
CA LYS A 681 -24.29 -4.52 -28.52
C LYS A 681 -25.36 -5.54 -28.16
N ARG A 682 -24.98 -6.63 -27.50
CA ARG A 682 -25.90 -7.67 -26.98
C ARG A 682 -26.43 -7.33 -25.60
N SER A 683 -25.88 -6.31 -24.95
CA SER A 683 -26.30 -5.90 -23.63
C SER A 683 -27.66 -5.17 -23.69
N ASP A 684 -28.50 -5.36 -22.67
CA ASP A 684 -29.81 -4.71 -22.57
C ASP A 684 -29.73 -3.18 -22.59
N GLU A 685 -28.60 -2.62 -22.16
CA GLU A 685 -28.39 -1.18 -22.11
C GLU A 685 -27.85 -0.57 -23.40
N TYR A 686 -27.57 -1.37 -24.42
CA TYR A 686 -27.22 -0.88 -25.77
C TYR A 686 -28.29 0.06 -26.33
N LYS A 687 -29.57 -0.20 -26.01
CA LYS A 687 -30.72 0.66 -26.39
C LYS A 687 -30.55 2.12 -25.96
N ASN A 688 -29.81 2.40 -24.89
CA ASN A 688 -29.59 3.75 -24.38
C ASN A 688 -28.67 4.57 -25.29
N VAL A 689 -27.80 3.92 -26.05
CA VAL A 689 -26.78 4.58 -26.89
C VAL A 689 -26.93 4.28 -28.39
N GLU A 690 -27.73 3.31 -28.80
CA GLU A 690 -27.85 2.88 -30.23
C GLU A 690 -28.22 4.02 -31.19
N LYS A 691 -29.01 5.00 -30.74
CA LYS A 691 -29.43 6.19 -31.52
C LYS A 691 -28.22 7.04 -31.99
N TYR A 692 -27.05 6.93 -31.36
CA TYR A 692 -25.86 7.69 -31.73
C TYR A 692 -25.01 7.00 -32.83
N GLY A 693 -25.43 5.85 -33.34
CA GLY A 693 -25.00 5.20 -34.58
C GLY A 693 -23.46 5.04 -34.69
N LYS A 694 -22.84 5.86 -35.57
CA LYS A 694 -21.41 5.78 -35.89
C LYS A 694 -20.46 6.02 -34.69
N HIS A 695 -20.97 6.67 -33.63
CA HIS A 695 -20.26 6.98 -32.42
C HIS A 695 -20.28 5.84 -31.37
N VAL A 696 -21.04 4.77 -31.65
CA VAL A 696 -21.09 3.59 -30.79
C VAL A 696 -20.28 2.46 -31.42
N ILE A 697 -19.31 1.97 -30.66
CA ILE A 697 -18.40 0.91 -31.09
C ILE A 697 -18.73 -0.36 -30.32
N ASP A 698 -18.86 -1.45 -31.08
CA ASP A 698 -19.12 -2.77 -30.51
C ASP A 698 -17.88 -3.29 -29.75
N PHE A 699 -18.12 -3.76 -28.52
CA PHE A 699 -17.08 -4.32 -27.67
C PHE A 699 -16.38 -5.52 -28.31
N MET A 700 -15.07 -5.63 -28.16
CA MET A 700 -14.20 -6.67 -28.74
C MET A 700 -14.22 -6.75 -30.27
N SER A 701 -14.74 -5.74 -30.99
CA SER A 701 -14.58 -5.60 -32.44
C SER A 701 -13.17 -5.16 -32.83
N VAL A 702 -12.79 -5.35 -34.12
CA VAL A 702 -11.49 -4.87 -34.64
C VAL A 702 -11.37 -3.34 -34.51
N LYS A 703 -12.47 -2.59 -34.76
CA LYS A 703 -12.53 -1.13 -34.61
C LYS A 703 -12.26 -0.73 -33.16
N HIS A 704 -12.89 -1.42 -32.18
CA HIS A 704 -12.67 -1.20 -30.76
C HIS A 704 -11.19 -1.37 -30.39
N MET A 705 -10.58 -2.50 -30.76
CA MET A 705 -9.18 -2.79 -30.44
C MET A 705 -8.22 -1.80 -31.09
N LEU A 706 -8.47 -1.41 -32.34
CA LEU A 706 -7.69 -0.40 -33.06
C LEU A 706 -7.79 0.97 -32.38
N TYR A 707 -9.00 1.37 -31.95
CA TYR A 707 -9.21 2.67 -31.33
C TYR A 707 -8.65 2.74 -29.91
N ILE A 708 -8.68 1.65 -29.14
CA ILE A 708 -7.96 1.56 -27.87
C ILE A 708 -6.46 1.87 -28.05
N MET A 709 -5.84 1.25 -29.08
CA MET A 709 -4.41 1.48 -29.33
C MET A 709 -4.12 2.91 -29.81
N SER A 710 -5.09 3.56 -30.46
CA SER A 710 -4.96 4.90 -31.05
C SER A 710 -5.51 6.04 -30.19
N MET A 711 -6.33 5.76 -29.18
CA MET A 711 -6.98 6.77 -28.35
C MET A 711 -6.00 7.68 -27.62
N SER A 712 -6.39 8.92 -27.39
CA SER A 712 -5.70 9.89 -26.57
C SER A 712 -6.02 9.69 -25.09
N ILE A 713 -7.30 9.45 -24.79
CA ILE A 713 -7.80 9.27 -23.43
C ILE A 713 -8.97 8.29 -23.40
N CYS A 714 -9.10 7.54 -22.30
CA CYS A 714 -10.32 6.83 -21.94
C CYS A 714 -11.01 7.52 -20.76
N ILE A 715 -12.33 7.49 -20.78
CA ILE A 715 -13.20 8.23 -19.86
C ILE A 715 -14.23 7.25 -19.30
N SER A 716 -14.28 7.07 -17.99
CA SER A 716 -15.17 6.08 -17.38
C SER A 716 -15.37 6.32 -15.90
N SER A 717 -16.47 5.79 -15.38
CA SER A 717 -16.68 5.61 -13.93
C SER A 717 -15.91 4.39 -13.40
N ASP A 718 -15.37 3.52 -14.27
CA ASP A 718 -14.64 2.30 -13.94
C ASP A 718 -13.18 2.36 -14.36
N SER A 719 -12.34 1.51 -13.77
CA SER A 719 -10.93 1.43 -14.17
C SER A 719 -10.79 0.95 -15.63
N LYS A 720 -9.73 1.39 -16.32
CA LYS A 720 -9.42 1.00 -17.70
C LYS A 720 -9.24 -0.50 -17.93
N SER A 721 -9.16 -1.30 -16.85
CA SER A 721 -9.18 -2.77 -16.97
C SER A 721 -10.52 -3.31 -17.47
N HIS A 722 -11.61 -2.54 -17.36
CA HIS A 722 -12.95 -2.91 -17.86
C HIS A 722 -13.15 -2.67 -19.35
N LEU A 723 -12.24 -1.90 -19.96
CA LEU A 723 -12.30 -1.59 -21.40
C LEU A 723 -11.94 -2.79 -22.29
N TYR A 724 -11.44 -3.90 -21.75
CA TYR A 724 -11.01 -5.05 -22.52
C TYR A 724 -11.27 -6.38 -21.80
N ALA A 725 -11.72 -7.41 -22.53
CA ALA A 725 -12.10 -8.68 -21.93
C ALA A 725 -10.92 -9.44 -21.28
N TRP A 726 -9.72 -9.39 -21.88
CA TRP A 726 -8.56 -10.14 -21.38
C TRP A 726 -7.78 -9.37 -20.33
N ARG A 727 -8.17 -9.52 -19.07
CA ARG A 727 -7.51 -8.84 -17.94
C ARG A 727 -6.19 -9.46 -17.52
N THR A 728 -6.06 -10.79 -17.55
CA THR A 728 -4.86 -11.53 -17.11
C THR A 728 -4.10 -12.11 -18.30
N LYS A 729 -4.79 -12.48 -19.38
CA LYS A 729 -4.19 -13.10 -20.56
C LYS A 729 -3.24 -12.14 -21.30
N PRO A 730 -2.08 -12.60 -21.82
CA PRO A 730 -1.19 -11.77 -22.62
C PRO A 730 -1.88 -11.23 -23.88
N SER A 731 -1.83 -9.91 -24.03
CA SER A 731 -2.55 -9.20 -25.09
C SER A 731 -1.79 -7.94 -25.53
N LEU A 732 -1.80 -7.67 -26.85
CA LEU A 732 -1.24 -6.47 -27.47
C LEU A 732 -2.07 -5.24 -27.08
N VAL A 733 -3.39 -5.36 -27.08
CA VAL A 733 -4.35 -4.30 -26.73
C VAL A 733 -4.22 -3.96 -25.25
N LYS A 734 -4.22 -4.96 -24.36
CA LYS A 734 -4.02 -4.75 -22.92
C LYS A 734 -2.72 -3.99 -22.63
N ARG A 735 -1.63 -4.32 -23.33
CA ARG A 735 -0.35 -3.62 -23.19
C ARG A 735 -0.46 -2.15 -23.61
N ALA A 736 -1.26 -1.86 -24.65
CA ALA A 736 -1.52 -0.49 -25.09
C ALA A 736 -2.37 0.30 -24.07
N ILE A 737 -3.44 -0.31 -23.54
CA ILE A 737 -4.30 0.30 -22.50
C ILE A 737 -3.49 0.79 -21.32
N GLY A 738 -2.54 -0.02 -20.81
CA GLY A 738 -1.70 0.35 -19.69
C GLY A 738 -0.89 1.63 -19.84
N LYS A 739 -0.72 2.11 -21.09
CA LYS A 739 0.01 3.34 -21.41
C LYS A 739 -0.89 4.54 -21.70
N LYS A 740 -2.20 4.35 -21.74
CA LYS A 740 -3.16 5.38 -22.08
C LYS A 740 -3.58 6.18 -20.86
N LYS A 741 -3.82 7.48 -21.07
CA LYS A 741 -4.38 8.38 -20.06
C LYS A 741 -5.82 8.00 -19.77
N GLU A 742 -6.26 8.25 -18.56
CA GLU A 742 -7.60 7.92 -18.07
C GLU A 742 -8.15 9.09 -17.27
N LEU A 743 -9.39 9.51 -17.61
CA LEU A 743 -10.20 10.36 -16.75
C LEU A 743 -11.20 9.48 -16.00
N PHE A 744 -11.06 9.41 -14.71
CA PHE A 744 -11.95 8.65 -13.83
C PHE A 744 -13.08 9.55 -13.33
N LEU A 745 -14.29 9.22 -13.77
CA LEU A 745 -15.51 9.98 -13.44
C LEU A 745 -16.14 9.56 -12.11
N GLN A 746 -15.60 8.53 -11.48
CA GLN A 746 -16.09 7.91 -10.25
C GLN A 746 -17.51 7.32 -10.31
N HIS A 747 -17.83 6.43 -9.36
CA HIS A 747 -19.19 5.91 -9.12
C HIS A 747 -19.93 6.69 -8.05
N GLY A 748 -19.24 7.42 -7.20
CA GLY A 748 -19.79 8.17 -6.09
C GLY A 748 -18.69 8.91 -5.33
N VAL A 749 -19.05 9.88 -4.53
CA VAL A 749 -18.11 10.73 -3.80
C VAL A 749 -17.20 9.89 -2.90
N THR A 750 -15.91 10.12 -3.02
CA THR A 750 -14.88 9.44 -2.24
C THR A 750 -14.70 10.12 -0.88
N ALA A 751 -15.50 9.70 0.10
CA ALA A 751 -15.43 10.22 1.47
C ALA A 751 -15.66 9.13 2.53
N LEU A 752 -16.70 8.29 2.36
CA LEU A 752 -17.16 7.34 3.37
C LEU A 752 -16.36 6.03 3.42
N LYS A 753 -15.43 5.82 2.47
CA LYS A 753 -14.59 4.61 2.39
C LYS A 753 -13.21 4.95 1.91
N GLN A 754 -12.18 4.40 2.57
CA GLN A 754 -10.81 4.54 2.12
C GLN A 754 -10.53 3.69 0.86
N VAL A 755 -10.00 4.34 -0.17
CA VAL A 755 -9.71 3.73 -1.49
C VAL A 755 -8.28 4.01 -1.99
N HIS A 756 -7.40 4.58 -1.16
CA HIS A 756 -6.06 4.98 -1.54
C HIS A 756 -5.19 3.83 -2.07
N GLN A 757 -5.36 2.61 -1.55
CA GLN A 757 -4.66 1.42 -2.06
C GLN A 757 -5.07 1.04 -3.49
N LEU A 758 -6.29 1.37 -3.89
CA LEU A 758 -6.82 1.07 -5.22
C LEU A 758 -6.64 2.24 -6.18
N PHE A 759 -7.16 3.41 -5.85
CA PHE A 759 -7.24 4.57 -6.73
C PHE A 759 -6.23 5.67 -6.44
N GLY A 760 -5.45 5.58 -5.37
CA GLY A 760 -4.35 6.52 -5.12
C GLY A 760 -3.29 6.48 -6.21
N LYS A 761 -2.49 7.54 -6.37
CA LYS A 761 -1.39 7.62 -7.37
C LYS A 761 -0.39 6.48 -7.25
N LYS A 762 -0.22 5.90 -6.06
CA LYS A 762 0.59 4.69 -5.80
C LYS A 762 -0.24 3.41 -5.75
N GLY A 763 -1.55 3.50 -5.95
CA GLY A 763 -2.47 2.38 -5.90
C GLY A 763 -2.36 1.44 -7.11
N THR A 764 -3.05 0.31 -7.02
CA THR A 764 -3.02 -0.73 -8.07
C THR A 764 -3.73 -0.33 -9.35
N SER A 765 -4.64 0.64 -9.30
CA SER A 765 -5.44 1.18 -10.40
C SER A 765 -5.37 2.71 -10.43
N SER A 766 -4.15 3.26 -10.37
CA SER A 766 -3.96 4.72 -10.42
C SER A 766 -4.41 5.31 -11.76
N MET A 767 -5.11 6.45 -11.70
CA MET A 767 -5.66 7.17 -12.85
C MET A 767 -4.81 8.43 -13.17
N GLU A 768 -4.93 8.94 -14.41
CA GLU A 768 -4.29 10.22 -14.75
C GLU A 768 -5.04 11.38 -14.10
N TYR A 769 -6.35 11.41 -14.27
CA TYR A 769 -7.24 12.43 -13.73
C TYR A 769 -8.36 11.80 -12.91
N PHE A 770 -8.71 12.44 -11.82
CA PHE A 770 -9.70 11.98 -10.84
C PHE A 770 -10.72 13.10 -10.61
N VAL A 771 -11.93 13.00 -11.18
CA VAL A 771 -12.99 14.01 -11.05
C VAL A 771 -13.43 14.10 -9.59
N THR A 772 -13.67 15.31 -9.10
CA THR A 772 -14.19 15.57 -7.75
C THR A 772 -15.42 16.47 -7.81
N THR A 773 -16.23 16.48 -6.74
CA THR A 773 -17.52 17.16 -6.68
C THR A 773 -17.46 18.50 -5.94
N GLY A 774 -16.54 18.65 -5.02
CA GLY A 774 -16.36 19.83 -4.21
C GLY A 774 -14.99 19.85 -3.52
N ARG A 775 -14.76 20.87 -2.71
CA ARG A 775 -13.46 21.11 -2.08
C ARG A 775 -13.05 20.00 -1.13
N VAL A 776 -13.98 19.49 -0.31
CA VAL A 776 -13.67 18.38 0.64
C VAL A 776 -13.16 17.16 -0.10
N GLU A 777 -13.82 16.77 -1.18
CA GLU A 777 -13.37 15.60 -1.96
C GLU A 777 -12.04 15.86 -2.71
N GLN A 778 -11.83 17.08 -3.19
CA GLN A 778 -10.56 17.46 -3.80
C GLN A 778 -9.41 17.43 -2.79
N GLU A 779 -9.62 17.89 -1.57
CA GLU A 779 -8.64 17.81 -0.49
C GLU A 779 -8.31 16.36 -0.13
N ILE A 780 -9.30 15.47 -0.07
CA ILE A 780 -9.09 14.03 0.09
C ILE A 780 -8.26 13.48 -1.07
N ALA A 781 -8.58 13.85 -2.31
CA ALA A 781 -7.82 13.41 -3.48
C ALA A 781 -6.37 13.88 -3.44
N ILE A 782 -6.10 15.08 -2.96
CA ILE A 782 -4.75 15.65 -2.85
C ILE A 782 -3.98 15.02 -1.68
N ASN A 783 -4.54 15.07 -0.49
CA ASN A 783 -3.84 14.71 0.74
C ASN A 783 -3.71 13.20 0.94
N GLU A 784 -4.76 12.42 0.61
CA GLU A 784 -4.85 10.99 0.87
C GLU A 784 -4.54 10.13 -0.36
N LEU A 785 -4.97 10.58 -1.55
CA LEU A 785 -4.77 9.81 -2.77
C LEU A 785 -3.53 10.22 -3.56
N GLY A 786 -2.91 11.37 -3.24
CA GLY A 786 -1.67 11.84 -3.85
C GLY A 786 -1.85 12.46 -5.25
N TYR A 787 -3.03 12.97 -5.57
CA TYR A 787 -3.29 13.81 -6.74
C TYR A 787 -2.87 15.26 -6.45
N ASN A 788 -3.11 16.16 -7.38
CA ASN A 788 -2.98 17.61 -7.19
C ASN A 788 -4.17 18.31 -7.86
N GLU A 789 -4.33 19.61 -7.64
CA GLU A 789 -5.45 20.40 -8.18
C GLU A 789 -5.63 20.23 -9.71
N LYS A 790 -4.54 20.14 -10.47
CA LYS A 790 -4.59 19.95 -11.93
C LYS A 790 -5.05 18.56 -12.34
N THR A 791 -4.84 17.57 -11.49
CA THR A 791 -5.19 16.17 -11.78
C THR A 791 -6.42 15.70 -11.02
N ALA A 792 -6.95 16.51 -10.09
CA ALA A 792 -8.21 16.30 -9.39
C ALA A 792 -9.14 17.52 -9.58
N PRO A 793 -9.69 17.73 -10.79
CA PRO A 793 -10.56 18.89 -11.08
C PRO A 793 -11.90 18.77 -10.35
N ILE A 794 -12.39 19.89 -9.85
CA ILE A 794 -13.77 19.99 -9.37
C ILE A 794 -14.69 20.26 -10.56
N THR A 795 -15.46 19.27 -10.96
CA THR A 795 -16.41 19.39 -12.07
C THR A 795 -17.84 19.01 -11.67
N GLY A 796 -17.98 18.26 -10.57
CA GLY A 796 -19.22 17.52 -10.28
C GLY A 796 -19.36 16.27 -11.15
N PHE A 797 -20.38 15.46 -10.91
CA PHE A 797 -20.64 14.23 -11.63
C PHE A 797 -21.59 14.46 -12.80
N ALA A 798 -21.27 13.87 -13.96
CA ALA A 798 -22.07 14.02 -15.18
C ALA A 798 -23.54 13.55 -14.98
N ARG A 799 -23.78 12.49 -14.20
CA ARG A 799 -25.14 11.99 -13.94
C ARG A 799 -25.98 12.96 -13.09
N TRP A 800 -25.35 13.89 -12.38
CA TRP A 800 -26.08 14.89 -11.60
C TRP A 800 -26.74 15.96 -12.46
N ASP A 801 -26.32 16.12 -13.72
CA ASP A 801 -26.97 17.03 -14.65
C ASP A 801 -28.44 16.69 -14.98
N VAL A 802 -28.83 15.44 -14.68
CA VAL A 802 -30.22 14.98 -14.92
C VAL A 802 -30.99 14.63 -13.63
N LEU A 803 -30.35 14.84 -12.47
CA LEU A 803 -31.04 14.61 -11.20
C LEU A 803 -31.99 15.75 -10.91
N GLU A 804 -33.23 15.40 -10.63
CA GLU A 804 -34.30 16.30 -10.27
C GLU A 804 -35.21 15.65 -9.25
N ASP A 805 -35.85 16.45 -8.39
CA ASP A 805 -36.83 15.94 -7.46
C ASP A 805 -38.13 15.63 -8.21
N LYS A 806 -38.48 14.35 -8.31
CA LYS A 806 -39.69 13.81 -8.97
C LYS A 806 -40.68 13.22 -7.93
N GLN A 807 -40.68 13.73 -6.71
CA GLN A 807 -41.63 13.24 -5.72
C GLN A 807 -43.08 13.38 -6.22
N ALA A 808 -43.84 12.30 -6.06
CA ALA A 808 -45.28 12.35 -6.35
C ALA A 808 -46.01 12.95 -5.14
N ASP A 809 -46.92 13.91 -5.36
CA ASP A 809 -47.67 14.57 -4.30
C ASP A 809 -48.61 13.62 -3.52
N LYS A 810 -49.02 12.50 -4.12
CA LYS A 810 -50.06 11.60 -3.57
C LYS A 810 -49.54 10.41 -2.75
N GLU A 811 -48.31 9.94 -2.99
CA GLU A 811 -47.74 8.79 -2.25
C GLU A 811 -46.24 8.94 -2.07
N LYS A 812 -45.83 9.22 -0.85
CA LYS A 812 -44.45 9.37 -0.46
C LYS A 812 -43.80 8.02 -0.14
N PHE A 813 -42.53 7.83 -0.46
CA PHE A 813 -41.82 6.64 -0.04
C PHE A 813 -40.38 6.92 0.44
N ILE A 814 -39.97 6.14 1.41
CA ILE A 814 -38.62 6.11 1.96
C ILE A 814 -37.83 5.02 1.20
N LEU A 815 -36.67 5.36 0.64
CA LEU A 815 -35.76 4.39 0.06
C LEU A 815 -34.80 3.86 1.13
N LEU A 816 -34.85 2.56 1.44
CA LEU A 816 -33.89 1.90 2.30
C LEU A 816 -32.89 1.14 1.45
N MET A 817 -31.65 1.59 1.48
CA MET A 817 -30.56 1.02 0.66
C MET A 817 -29.30 0.79 1.47
N PRO A 818 -29.16 -0.39 2.12
CA PRO A 818 -27.96 -0.72 2.89
C PRO A 818 -26.79 -1.14 2.01
N THR A 819 -25.59 -0.82 2.45
CA THR A 819 -24.33 -1.25 1.82
C THR A 819 -24.02 -2.72 2.15
N TRP A 820 -23.49 -3.46 1.21
CA TRP A 820 -23.00 -4.82 1.47
C TRP A 820 -21.79 -4.81 2.43
N ARG A 821 -21.60 -5.91 3.13
CA ARG A 821 -20.46 -6.10 4.04
C ARG A 821 -19.46 -7.06 3.43
N SER A 822 -18.21 -6.64 3.35
CA SER A 822 -17.14 -7.46 2.76
C SER A 822 -16.91 -8.78 3.51
N TRP A 823 -17.17 -8.81 4.82
CA TRP A 823 -17.05 -10.01 5.65
C TRP A 823 -18.25 -10.97 5.55
N LEU A 824 -19.30 -10.56 4.85
CA LEU A 824 -20.48 -11.41 4.56
C LEU A 824 -20.53 -11.82 3.07
N GLU A 825 -19.50 -11.51 2.29
CA GLU A 825 -19.42 -11.96 0.89
C GLU A 825 -19.12 -13.46 0.83
N GLU A 826 -19.88 -14.20 0.06
CA GLU A 826 -19.74 -15.67 -0.13
C GLU A 826 -19.88 -16.53 1.15
N VAL A 827 -20.54 -16.04 2.18
CA VAL A 827 -20.91 -16.84 3.35
C VAL A 827 -22.11 -17.73 3.03
N SER A 828 -22.31 -18.82 3.78
CA SER A 828 -23.50 -19.65 3.65
C SER A 828 -24.75 -18.93 4.16
N ASP A 829 -25.96 -19.35 3.69
CA ASP A 829 -27.23 -18.78 4.15
C ASP A 829 -27.35 -18.79 5.66
N ASN A 830 -26.96 -19.90 6.31
CA ASN A 830 -26.99 -20.00 7.77
C ASN A 830 -26.08 -18.97 8.45
N GLN A 831 -24.90 -18.71 7.90
CA GLN A 831 -23.99 -17.69 8.43
C GLN A 831 -24.53 -16.27 8.19
N PHE A 832 -25.18 -16.06 7.05
CA PHE A 832 -25.84 -14.77 6.77
C PHE A 832 -26.99 -14.50 7.74
N LEU A 833 -27.87 -15.48 7.97
CA LEU A 833 -29.05 -15.36 8.86
C LEU A 833 -28.70 -15.09 10.33
N VAL A 834 -27.53 -15.54 10.80
CA VAL A 834 -27.09 -15.26 12.18
C VAL A 834 -26.31 -13.94 12.29
N SER A 835 -25.98 -13.27 11.19
CA SER A 835 -25.22 -12.02 11.18
C SER A 835 -26.03 -10.85 11.77
N ASP A 836 -25.32 -9.90 12.38
CA ASP A 836 -25.96 -8.66 12.88
C ASP A 836 -26.59 -7.86 11.76
N TYR A 837 -25.98 -7.87 10.56
CA TYR A 837 -26.55 -7.23 9.38
C TYR A 837 -27.97 -7.74 9.08
N TYR A 838 -28.14 -9.07 8.97
CA TYR A 838 -29.48 -9.63 8.72
C TYR A 838 -30.45 -9.36 9.86
N LYS A 839 -30.03 -9.58 11.12
CA LYS A 839 -30.87 -9.39 12.30
C LYS A 839 -31.37 -7.96 12.43
N LYS A 840 -30.49 -6.97 12.28
CA LYS A 840 -30.82 -5.55 12.43
C LYS A 840 -31.76 -5.05 11.34
N TYR A 841 -31.48 -5.39 10.07
CA TYR A 841 -32.40 -5.00 8.98
C TYR A 841 -33.70 -5.79 8.99
N SER A 842 -33.69 -7.06 9.38
CA SER A 842 -34.96 -7.83 9.57
C SER A 842 -35.80 -7.29 10.71
N SER A 843 -35.20 -6.92 11.86
CA SER A 843 -35.87 -6.26 12.96
C SER A 843 -36.53 -4.97 12.52
N LEU A 844 -35.78 -4.10 11.83
CA LEU A 844 -36.28 -2.84 11.32
C LEU A 844 -37.48 -3.05 10.36
N LEU A 845 -37.36 -3.96 9.39
CA LEU A 845 -38.41 -4.22 8.40
C LEU A 845 -39.66 -4.84 9.00
N GLN A 846 -39.55 -5.54 10.14
CA GLN A 846 -40.65 -6.17 10.86
C GLN A 846 -41.16 -5.32 12.03
N SER A 847 -40.58 -4.15 12.26
CA SER A 847 -40.90 -3.28 13.40
C SER A 847 -42.35 -2.83 13.39
N PRO A 848 -43.14 -3.11 14.45
CA PRO A 848 -44.50 -2.59 14.58
C PRO A 848 -44.52 -1.07 14.58
N ARG A 849 -43.51 -0.41 15.18
CA ARG A 849 -43.40 1.04 15.23
C ARG A 849 -43.19 1.63 13.84
N LEU A 850 -42.28 1.02 13.03
CA LEU A 850 -42.09 1.44 11.63
C LEU A 850 -43.41 1.34 10.87
N ASN A 851 -44.12 0.20 10.98
CA ASN A 851 -45.37 0.00 10.28
C ASN A 851 -46.44 1.02 10.68
N GLN A 852 -46.53 1.39 11.97
CA GLN A 852 -47.44 2.41 12.46
C GLN A 852 -47.07 3.78 11.87
N ILE A 853 -45.79 4.18 11.88
CA ILE A 853 -45.34 5.44 11.29
C ILE A 853 -45.72 5.51 9.80
N LEU A 854 -45.41 4.44 9.02
CA LEU A 854 -45.72 4.37 7.59
C LEU A 854 -47.22 4.48 7.31
N LYS A 855 -48.05 3.94 8.21
CA LYS A 855 -49.54 4.00 8.11
C LYS A 855 -50.08 5.39 8.42
N ASP A 856 -49.60 5.99 9.51
CA ASP A 856 -50.12 7.27 10.00
C ASP A 856 -49.72 8.43 9.07
N THR A 857 -48.56 8.33 8.43
CA THR A 857 -48.04 9.34 7.49
C THR A 857 -48.37 9.04 6.02
N ASN A 858 -49.12 7.99 5.73
CA ASN A 858 -49.43 7.51 4.38
C ASN A 858 -48.17 7.34 3.51
N THR A 859 -47.12 6.80 4.11
CA THR A 859 -45.81 6.61 3.45
C THR A 859 -45.58 5.12 3.18
N ARG A 860 -44.76 4.80 2.17
CA ARG A 860 -44.26 3.46 1.90
C ARG A 860 -42.75 3.39 2.18
N LEU A 861 -42.20 2.20 2.41
CA LEU A 861 -40.82 1.92 2.45
C LEU A 861 -40.47 1.02 1.27
N VAL A 862 -39.47 1.42 0.50
CA VAL A 862 -38.90 0.65 -0.61
C VAL A 862 -37.53 0.12 -0.17
N PHE A 863 -37.41 -1.18 -0.02
CA PHE A 863 -36.16 -1.85 0.30
C PHE A 863 -35.45 -2.30 -0.98
N TYR A 864 -34.26 -1.75 -1.21
CA TYR A 864 -33.41 -2.00 -2.37
C TYR A 864 -32.09 -2.56 -1.90
N ILE A 865 -31.89 -3.89 -2.05
CA ILE A 865 -30.70 -4.56 -1.57
C ILE A 865 -29.55 -4.47 -2.57
N HIS A 866 -28.31 -4.36 -2.07
CA HIS A 866 -27.12 -4.32 -2.92
C HIS A 866 -26.99 -5.59 -3.78
N PRO A 867 -26.53 -5.49 -5.07
CA PRO A 867 -26.40 -6.64 -6.00
C PRO A 867 -25.69 -7.85 -5.44
N LYS A 868 -24.63 -7.65 -4.64
CA LYS A 868 -23.88 -8.74 -4.02
C LYS A 868 -24.69 -9.55 -3.00
N PHE A 869 -25.77 -8.99 -2.50
CA PHE A 869 -26.68 -9.64 -1.57
C PHE A 869 -28.05 -9.96 -2.20
N ALA A 870 -28.17 -9.84 -3.51
CA ALA A 870 -29.44 -10.11 -4.21
C ALA A 870 -29.96 -11.53 -3.96
N GLY A 871 -29.08 -12.53 -3.80
CA GLY A 871 -29.43 -13.91 -3.44
C GLY A 871 -30.09 -14.08 -2.08
N TYR A 872 -29.90 -13.12 -1.16
CA TYR A 872 -30.47 -13.16 0.19
C TYR A 872 -31.78 -12.35 0.33
N ILE A 873 -32.27 -11.73 -0.74
CA ILE A 873 -33.47 -10.84 -0.66
C ILE A 873 -34.70 -11.59 -0.16
N ASP A 874 -34.85 -12.87 -0.50
CA ASP A 874 -36.00 -13.67 -0.10
C ASP A 874 -36.04 -13.94 1.41
N ASN A 875 -34.87 -13.93 2.07
CA ASN A 875 -34.76 -14.10 3.51
C ASN A 875 -35.36 -12.94 4.29
N PHE A 876 -35.47 -11.74 3.68
CA PHE A 876 -36.10 -10.56 4.29
C PHE A 876 -37.59 -10.46 4.05
N LYS A 877 -38.22 -11.26 3.18
CA LYS A 877 -39.63 -11.14 2.77
C LYS A 877 -40.63 -11.74 3.79
N ALA A 878 -40.10 -12.48 4.77
CA ALA A 878 -41.02 -13.10 5.76
C ALA A 878 -41.64 -12.05 6.70
N ALA A 879 -42.98 -12.05 6.81
CA ALA A 879 -43.75 -11.29 7.78
C ALA A 879 -43.73 -9.75 7.69
N VAL A 880 -43.73 -9.18 6.48
CA VAL A 880 -43.60 -7.74 6.30
C VAL A 880 -44.96 -7.08 6.01
N SER A 881 -45.10 -5.83 6.45
CA SER A 881 -46.23 -4.93 6.19
C SER A 881 -46.50 -4.76 4.69
N ASN A 882 -47.74 -4.60 4.30
CA ASN A 882 -48.16 -4.26 2.94
C ASN A 882 -47.65 -2.87 2.48
N ARG A 883 -47.08 -2.07 3.38
CA ARG A 883 -46.41 -0.79 3.08
C ARG A 883 -44.95 -0.89 2.80
N VAL A 884 -44.36 -2.08 2.90
CA VAL A 884 -42.95 -2.33 2.53
C VAL A 884 -42.89 -3.07 1.19
N THR A 885 -42.14 -2.52 0.26
CA THR A 885 -41.96 -3.08 -1.09
C THR A 885 -40.53 -3.45 -1.31
N TYR A 886 -40.28 -4.64 -1.86
CA TYR A 886 -38.94 -5.14 -2.24
C TYR A 886 -38.75 -4.96 -3.75
N ILE A 887 -37.69 -4.26 -4.11
CA ILE A 887 -37.31 -4.07 -5.52
C ILE A 887 -36.00 -4.81 -5.77
N PRO A 888 -36.03 -5.87 -6.60
CA PRO A 888 -34.82 -6.54 -7.05
C PRO A 888 -33.93 -5.58 -7.83
N PHE A 889 -32.61 -5.77 -7.69
CA PHE A 889 -31.61 -5.01 -8.45
C PHE A 889 -31.90 -5.07 -9.98
N GLY A 890 -31.84 -3.91 -10.64
CA GLY A 890 -32.01 -3.77 -12.08
C GLY A 890 -33.46 -3.75 -12.59
N LYS A 891 -34.46 -3.98 -11.74
CA LYS A 891 -35.87 -3.90 -12.16
C LYS A 891 -36.34 -2.48 -12.42
N ILE A 892 -35.86 -1.51 -11.64
CA ILE A 892 -36.09 -0.07 -11.82
C ILE A 892 -34.68 0.59 -11.76
N PRO A 893 -34.35 1.54 -12.65
CA PRO A 893 -33.12 2.28 -12.58
C PRO A 893 -32.97 2.98 -11.21
N LEU A 894 -31.80 2.87 -10.61
CA LEU A 894 -31.55 3.40 -9.25
C LEU A 894 -31.75 4.93 -9.17
N ASN A 895 -31.31 5.65 -10.21
CA ASN A 895 -31.50 7.11 -10.30
C ASN A 895 -32.99 7.50 -10.29
N GLU A 896 -33.85 6.71 -10.95
CA GLU A 896 -35.30 6.95 -10.92
C GLU A 896 -35.87 6.75 -9.52
N LEU A 897 -35.45 5.72 -8.79
CA LEU A 897 -35.85 5.53 -7.39
C LEU A 897 -35.37 6.68 -6.50
N MET A 898 -34.16 7.15 -6.68
CA MET A 898 -33.60 8.28 -5.92
C MET A 898 -34.31 9.59 -6.23
N MET A 899 -34.63 9.86 -7.49
CA MET A 899 -35.40 11.06 -7.90
C MET A 899 -36.81 11.04 -7.32
N ARG A 900 -37.45 9.90 -7.18
CA ARG A 900 -38.85 9.74 -6.72
C ARG A 900 -38.95 9.55 -5.21
N CYS A 901 -37.91 9.11 -4.49
CA CYS A 901 -37.99 8.95 -3.05
C CYS A 901 -38.12 10.29 -2.33
N SER A 902 -38.76 10.26 -1.15
CA SER A 902 -38.86 11.43 -0.28
C SER A 902 -37.69 11.55 0.70
N MET A 903 -37.07 10.41 1.04
CA MET A 903 -35.95 10.32 1.97
C MET A 903 -35.15 9.03 1.69
N LEU A 904 -33.88 9.04 2.01
CA LEU A 904 -33.03 7.86 1.97
C LEU A 904 -32.67 7.42 3.39
N ILE A 905 -32.77 6.13 3.65
CA ILE A 905 -32.12 5.47 4.78
C ILE A 905 -30.99 4.60 4.20
N THR A 906 -29.79 4.84 4.65
CA THR A 906 -28.61 4.06 4.24
C THR A 906 -27.65 3.88 5.43
N ASP A 907 -26.46 3.41 5.18
CA ASP A 907 -25.41 3.22 6.21
C ASP A 907 -24.07 3.84 5.78
N TYR A 908 -23.41 3.26 4.75
CA TYR A 908 -22.09 3.70 4.24
C TYR A 908 -22.10 3.86 2.72
N SER A 909 -23.24 3.87 2.08
CA SER A 909 -23.37 3.90 0.63
C SER A 909 -23.15 5.30 0.06
N SER A 910 -22.36 5.39 -1.00
CA SER A 910 -22.13 6.65 -1.73
C SER A 910 -23.37 7.20 -2.44
N VAL A 911 -24.46 6.44 -2.54
CA VAL A 911 -25.75 6.95 -3.08
C VAL A 911 -26.36 8.05 -2.22
N CYS A 912 -25.93 8.16 -0.95
CA CYS A 912 -26.35 9.25 -0.07
C CYS A 912 -26.06 10.63 -0.67
N TRP A 913 -24.97 10.75 -1.40
CA TRP A 913 -24.58 12.00 -2.05
C TRP A 913 -25.50 12.40 -3.19
N ASP A 914 -26.00 11.44 -3.96
CA ASP A 914 -26.96 11.69 -5.05
C ASP A 914 -28.30 12.19 -4.50
N VAL A 915 -28.75 11.61 -3.37
CA VAL A 915 -30.00 12.02 -2.72
C VAL A 915 -29.85 13.38 -2.03
N TYR A 916 -28.71 13.60 -1.34
CA TYR A 916 -28.37 14.88 -0.74
C TYR A 916 -28.21 16.00 -1.77
N TYR A 917 -27.70 15.70 -2.96
CA TYR A 917 -27.61 16.65 -4.08
C TYR A 917 -29.00 17.20 -4.49
N MET A 918 -30.07 16.43 -4.24
CA MET A 918 -31.45 16.81 -4.54
C MET A 918 -32.20 17.45 -3.35
N ASP A 919 -31.49 17.91 -2.30
CA ASP A 919 -32.05 18.51 -1.07
C ASP A 919 -33.04 17.60 -0.34
N LYS A 920 -32.78 16.28 -0.37
CA LYS A 920 -33.66 15.30 0.31
C LYS A 920 -32.96 14.78 1.58
N PRO A 921 -33.71 14.53 2.66
CA PRO A 921 -33.16 14.01 3.89
C PRO A 921 -32.46 12.66 3.71
N VAL A 922 -31.36 12.49 4.39
CA VAL A 922 -30.58 11.23 4.45
C VAL A 922 -30.44 10.81 5.92
N LEU A 923 -30.79 9.58 6.23
CA LEU A 923 -30.56 8.97 7.52
C LEU A 923 -29.53 7.87 7.42
N PHE A 924 -28.57 7.85 8.35
CA PHE A 924 -27.52 6.87 8.41
C PHE A 924 -27.74 5.87 9.54
N TYR A 925 -28.04 4.61 9.20
CA TYR A 925 -28.20 3.52 10.17
C TYR A 925 -26.91 2.73 10.33
N GLN A 926 -26.05 3.13 11.26
CA GLN A 926 -24.68 2.66 11.45
C GLN A 926 -24.50 1.85 12.73
N PHE A 927 -25.26 0.77 12.91
CA PHE A 927 -25.23 -0.10 14.10
C PHE A 927 -23.92 -0.91 14.24
N ASP A 928 -23.12 -1.04 13.16
CA ASP A 928 -21.87 -1.77 13.11
C ASP A 928 -20.67 -0.88 12.75
N TYR A 929 -20.72 0.39 13.16
CA TYR A 929 -19.74 1.42 12.78
C TYR A 929 -18.29 1.02 13.07
N ASP A 930 -18.01 0.51 14.27
CA ASP A 930 -16.65 0.15 14.67
C ASP A 930 -16.06 -0.94 13.77
N MET A 931 -16.88 -1.96 13.47
CA MET A 931 -16.48 -3.05 12.58
C MET A 931 -16.26 -2.56 11.14
N TYR A 932 -17.15 -1.69 10.66
CA TYR A 932 -17.02 -1.12 9.32
C TYR A 932 -15.80 -0.22 9.20
N ASN A 933 -15.57 0.65 10.17
CA ASN A 933 -14.43 1.56 10.19
C ASN A 933 -13.10 0.80 10.31
N GLN A 934 -13.05 -0.24 11.12
CA GLN A 934 -11.87 -1.12 11.19
C GLN A 934 -11.60 -1.85 9.86
N ALA A 935 -12.63 -2.27 9.15
CA ALA A 935 -12.49 -3.03 7.90
C ALA A 935 -12.16 -2.16 6.67
N HIS A 936 -12.71 -0.95 6.61
CA HIS A 936 -12.67 -0.11 5.42
C HIS A 936 -12.07 1.27 5.67
N GLY A 937 -12.19 1.82 6.87
CA GLY A 937 -11.86 3.20 7.18
C GLY A 937 -12.74 4.24 6.45
N SER A 938 -12.62 5.49 6.84
CA SER A 938 -13.26 6.64 6.21
C SER A 938 -12.24 7.77 6.07
N TYR A 939 -12.47 8.70 5.15
CA TYR A 939 -11.70 9.94 5.03
C TYR A 939 -12.30 11.09 5.82
N ILE A 940 -13.58 10.99 6.19
CA ILE A 940 -14.25 11.97 7.05
C ILE A 940 -14.61 11.33 8.39
N ASN A 941 -14.75 12.13 9.41
CA ASN A 941 -15.25 11.65 10.71
C ASN A 941 -16.78 11.45 10.61
N MET A 942 -17.18 10.18 10.47
CA MET A 942 -18.62 9.85 10.32
C MET A 942 -19.45 10.13 11.58
N GLU A 943 -18.84 10.44 12.71
CA GLU A 943 -19.56 10.80 13.93
C GLU A 943 -19.94 12.28 13.94
N ASN A 944 -19.08 13.14 13.37
CA ASN A 944 -19.21 14.58 13.48
C ASN A 944 -19.42 15.29 12.13
N ASP A 945 -18.95 14.72 11.02
CA ASP A 945 -18.89 15.40 9.73
C ASP A 945 -19.90 14.86 8.71
N LEU A 946 -20.77 13.91 9.08
CA LEU A 946 -21.84 13.48 8.21
C LEU A 946 -22.91 14.58 8.08
N PHE A 947 -23.43 14.72 6.88
CA PHE A 947 -24.71 15.39 6.62
C PHE A 947 -25.84 14.40 6.92
N GLY A 948 -26.99 14.89 7.41
CA GLY A 948 -28.10 14.04 7.83
C GLY A 948 -27.92 13.41 9.22
N ASN A 949 -28.96 12.74 9.68
CA ASN A 949 -28.97 12.17 11.03
C ASN A 949 -28.31 10.78 11.05
N ARG A 950 -27.45 10.56 12.04
CA ARG A 950 -26.79 9.28 12.30
C ARG A 950 -27.45 8.55 13.46
N SER A 951 -27.86 7.32 13.24
CA SER A 951 -28.48 6.45 14.23
C SER A 951 -27.69 5.14 14.36
N THR A 952 -27.39 4.73 15.59
CA THR A 952 -26.74 3.45 15.90
C THR A 952 -27.70 2.40 16.44
N THR A 953 -28.92 2.83 16.82
CA THR A 953 -29.98 1.98 17.32
C THR A 953 -31.23 2.10 16.44
N GLU A 954 -32.07 1.06 16.46
CA GLU A 954 -33.34 1.06 15.74
C GLU A 954 -34.29 2.14 16.27
N ASP A 955 -34.38 2.32 17.59
CA ASP A 955 -35.27 3.33 18.20
C ASP A 955 -34.88 4.77 17.81
N SER A 956 -33.60 5.09 17.78
CA SER A 956 -33.13 6.40 17.31
C SER A 956 -33.48 6.60 15.84
N LEU A 957 -33.25 5.61 14.99
CA LEU A 957 -33.60 5.67 13.58
C LEU A 957 -35.09 5.89 13.37
N LEU A 958 -35.93 5.13 14.08
CA LEU A 958 -37.41 5.26 13.96
C LEU A 958 -37.92 6.61 14.46
N SER A 959 -37.27 7.21 15.45
CA SER A 959 -37.61 8.57 15.89
C SER A 959 -37.30 9.60 14.82
N ASP A 960 -36.17 9.48 14.12
CA ASP A 960 -35.82 10.32 12.99
C ASP A 960 -36.78 10.11 11.80
N VAL A 961 -37.12 8.86 11.49
CA VAL A 961 -38.12 8.53 10.43
C VAL A 961 -39.46 9.18 10.73
N GLU A 962 -39.91 9.07 11.97
CA GLU A 962 -41.17 9.66 12.42
C GLU A 962 -41.17 11.20 12.33
N TYR A 963 -40.07 11.82 12.74
CA TYR A 963 -39.88 13.26 12.63
C TYR A 963 -39.98 13.73 11.17
N PHE A 964 -39.21 13.17 10.25
CA PHE A 964 -39.19 13.60 8.86
C PHE A 964 -40.52 13.31 8.15
N ALA A 965 -41.13 12.15 8.43
CA ALA A 965 -42.39 11.78 7.83
C ALA A 965 -43.54 12.75 8.25
N ASN A 966 -43.56 13.18 9.53
CA ASN A 966 -44.53 14.15 10.03
C ASN A 966 -44.24 15.60 9.57
N ASN A 967 -42.97 15.92 9.21
CA ASN A 967 -42.59 17.25 8.77
C ASN A 967 -42.41 17.34 7.24
N GLY A 968 -43.03 16.48 6.47
CA GLY A 968 -43.10 16.56 5.01
C GLY A 968 -41.82 16.19 4.28
N PHE A 969 -40.87 15.52 4.93
CA PHE A 969 -39.57 15.12 4.41
C PHE A 969 -38.71 16.32 3.96
N VAL A 970 -38.73 17.39 4.72
CA VAL A 970 -37.89 18.56 4.48
C VAL A 970 -36.52 18.35 5.09
N GLU A 971 -35.45 18.57 4.32
CA GLU A 971 -34.07 18.48 4.79
C GLU A 971 -33.79 19.48 5.92
N ASN A 972 -32.97 19.08 6.89
CA ASN A 972 -32.60 19.97 7.99
C ASN A 972 -31.82 21.19 7.46
N GLU A 973 -32.03 22.35 8.03
CA GLU A 973 -31.33 23.58 7.67
C GLU A 973 -29.81 23.44 7.83
N LYS A 974 -29.32 22.77 8.88
CA LYS A 974 -27.90 22.47 9.10
C LYS A 974 -27.28 21.74 7.90
N ASP A 975 -27.97 20.73 7.40
CA ASP A 975 -27.48 19.90 6.30
C ASP A 975 -27.50 20.68 4.99
N ARG A 976 -28.55 21.45 4.73
CA ARG A 976 -28.63 22.33 3.57
C ARG A 976 -27.50 23.38 3.54
N LEU A 977 -27.16 23.96 4.70
CA LEU A 977 -26.06 24.92 4.82
C LEU A 977 -24.67 24.26 4.67
N ALA A 978 -24.56 22.98 4.93
CA ALA A 978 -23.30 22.22 4.73
C ALA A 978 -23.06 21.79 3.27
N ALA A 979 -24.09 21.73 2.43
CA ALA A 979 -24.03 21.24 1.05
C ALA A 979 -22.94 21.91 0.18
N PRO A 980 -22.66 23.22 0.26
CA PRO A 980 -21.60 23.85 -0.55
C PRO A 980 -20.17 23.35 -0.26
N LYS A 981 -19.93 22.69 0.88
CA LYS A 981 -18.64 22.04 1.19
C LYS A 981 -18.38 20.84 0.27
N TYR A 982 -19.44 20.16 -0.14
CA TYR A 982 -19.39 18.91 -0.88
C TYR A 982 -19.74 19.10 -2.36
N PHE A 983 -20.55 20.10 -2.70
CA PHE A 983 -21.03 20.38 -4.05
C PHE A 983 -20.65 21.82 -4.44
N GLU A 984 -19.55 21.95 -5.20
CA GLU A 984 -19.14 23.28 -5.72
C GLU A 984 -20.17 23.84 -6.70
N TYR A 985 -20.83 22.94 -7.46
CA TYR A 985 -21.77 23.29 -8.50
C TYR A 985 -23.08 22.50 -8.37
N ARG A 986 -24.21 23.22 -8.58
CA ARG A 986 -25.55 22.62 -8.58
C ARG A 986 -26.40 23.23 -9.70
N ASP A 987 -25.80 23.36 -10.89
CA ASP A 987 -26.34 24.11 -12.03
C ASP A 987 -26.54 23.26 -13.31
N ASN A 988 -26.49 21.92 -13.19
CA ASN A 988 -26.66 20.94 -14.26
C ASN A 988 -25.69 21.12 -15.45
N ASN A 989 -24.48 21.67 -15.18
CA ASN A 989 -23.44 21.88 -16.16
C ASN A 989 -22.16 21.06 -15.89
N ASN A 990 -22.27 19.98 -15.13
CA ASN A 990 -21.10 19.17 -14.76
C ASN A 990 -20.45 18.49 -15.96
N SER A 991 -21.25 17.94 -16.88
CA SER A 991 -20.76 17.34 -18.13
C SER A 991 -20.01 18.37 -18.99
N LYS A 992 -20.50 19.61 -19.02
CA LYS A 992 -19.82 20.69 -19.72
C LYS A 992 -18.44 20.98 -19.12
N ARG A 993 -18.34 21.06 -17.78
CA ARG A 993 -17.06 21.29 -17.09
C ARG A 993 -16.08 20.15 -17.34
N ILE A 994 -16.54 18.90 -17.36
CA ILE A 994 -15.72 17.76 -17.71
C ILE A 994 -15.18 17.90 -19.15
N TYR A 995 -16.02 18.30 -20.10
CA TYR A 995 -15.62 18.54 -21.48
C TYR A 995 -14.60 19.68 -21.57
N ASP A 996 -14.88 20.81 -20.97
CA ASP A 996 -14.02 21.99 -20.95
C ASP A 996 -12.65 21.67 -20.31
N PHE A 997 -12.65 20.89 -19.21
CA PHE A 997 -11.42 20.41 -18.57
C PHE A 997 -10.56 19.58 -19.53
N LEU A 998 -11.16 18.66 -20.27
CA LEU A 998 -10.44 17.85 -21.26
C LEU A 998 -9.85 18.71 -22.38
N LYS A 999 -10.62 19.67 -22.91
CA LYS A 999 -10.15 20.60 -23.94
C LYS A 999 -8.98 21.46 -23.44
N ASN A 1000 -9.07 21.98 -22.23
CA ASN A 1000 -8.03 22.81 -21.62
C ASN A 1000 -6.74 22.04 -21.34
N ASN A 1001 -6.80 20.70 -21.24
CA ASN A 1001 -5.66 19.80 -21.07
C ASN A 1001 -5.16 19.18 -22.36
N GLY A 1002 -5.58 19.70 -23.52
CA GLY A 1002 -5.06 19.32 -24.84
C GLY A 1002 -5.66 18.06 -25.45
N PHE A 1003 -6.84 17.65 -24.98
CA PHE A 1003 -7.60 16.56 -25.57
C PHE A 1003 -8.65 17.02 -26.57
#